data_37f40089cee28baa3035d1a1e2ce7f02
#
_entry.id   37f40089cee28baa3035d1a1e2ce7f02
#
_cell.length_a   1.000
_cell.length_b   1.000
_cell.length_c   1.000
_cell.angle_alpha   90.00
_cell.angle_beta   90.00
_cell.angle_gamma   90.00
#
_symmetry.space_group_name_H-M   'P 1'
#
loop_
_entity.id
_entity.type
_entity.pdbx_description
1 polymer ?
#
loop_
_entity_poly.entity_id
_entity_poly.type
_entity_poly.pdbx_seq_one_letter_code
_entity_poly.pdbx_strand_id
1 'polypeptide(L)'
;MFMSSAKWLIVGAVIALMMGCSNESFTREGQTISVAHEDGLLAVEILADDIVHVTFEPAGFDGTDESLVVIRDWPAVPYTVSERGDEIVAETESLRVRVTKSSALVAFERLDGEPLIQESARTLRPATVAEETVFHAKQQWLISDQEGLYGLGQHQDGVMNYRGHDVTLVQTNTVAVNPFLVSTKGYGLLWDNTSKTIFSDSESGAFFWSEVADRIDYYVMAGDTIDDVIAGYREATGQAPMLGKWAYGYWQSKERYRTSEELMSVVREYRERQIPIDNIVQDWNYWADYKPGDEIATWESASANWSSLSFHPSTYPDPSRLIAEIQNDYHMHYMISIWPAVGPATDVYRELDAGGYLYEPEHWSTGRIYDAFSEDARDIYWKYLKAGLIDKGVDALWMDGTEPELGDQHLVEVSESNIKRFGETARGSMAKKLNAYSLMTTSGAYENFRRDVPDKRFFTLTRSAFAGQQRNAAATWTGDINARFDVFRDQISSGVNFSMAGIPYWTTDIGAFFIEGTDKGKGPALYPEGHTDPSYRELYVRWFQFGAFSPLFRSHGTGTPREVWRFGEPGDWAYEALVRFDHLRYRLLPYIYSTAWRVTNEGYTMMRGLPMDFTHDRATFDIDNQYLFGPSMMVVPVTEHQYFPLEGTAAVSSPMIDLYLPSQTDWYDFWSGKRYQGGQTISTPTPIDEMPIMVPAGSIIPLGPRKQWATEKQEDPIELRIYPGADAEFVLYEDENDGYDYEQGVYATISIQWDDARKELTLGERSGSFPGMLRERTFRVVVVSEHQGNGDSETDGGVPIRYSGSAVSIVLHSHANEG
;
A
#
# COMPACT_ATOMS: atom_id res chain seq x y z
N MET A 1 19.00 10.14 28.28
CA MET A 1 19.33 11.52 28.63
C MET A 1 20.82 11.59 28.98
N PHE A 2 21.60 12.46 28.32
CA PHE A 2 23.06 12.63 28.46
C PHE A 2 23.97 11.53 27.88
N MET A 3 24.08 11.47 26.52
CA MET A 3 25.30 10.95 25.87
C MET A 3 25.39 11.39 24.37
N SER A 4 24.97 12.59 23.98
CA SER A 4 25.05 13.00 22.57
C SER A 4 25.90 14.25 22.29
N SER A 5 26.40 14.94 23.31
CA SER A 5 27.11 16.22 23.08
C SER A 5 28.64 16.12 22.88
N ALA A 6 29.21 14.90 22.83
CA ALA A 6 30.67 14.74 22.66
C ALA A 6 31.11 14.43 21.21
N LYS A 7 30.19 13.99 20.34
CA LYS A 7 30.54 13.61 18.96
C LYS A 7 30.80 14.82 18.02
N TRP A 8 30.20 15.97 18.27
CA TRP A 8 30.15 17.09 17.31
C TRP A 8 31.28 18.11 17.46
N LEU A 9 31.98 18.14 18.57
CA LEU A 9 33.21 18.93 18.70
C LEU A 9 34.38 18.35 17.90
N ILE A 10 34.26 17.11 17.41
CA ILE A 10 35.29 16.40 16.66
C ILE A 10 35.19 16.72 15.16
N VAL A 11 33.99 16.87 14.59
CA VAL A 11 33.80 17.14 13.15
C VAL A 11 34.28 18.54 12.76
N GLY A 12 33.96 19.56 13.53
CA GLY A 12 34.48 20.92 13.31
C GLY A 12 36.01 21.00 13.44
N ALA A 13 36.63 20.16 14.27
CA ALA A 13 38.07 20.06 14.44
C ALA A 13 38.74 19.28 13.29
N VAL A 14 38.03 18.33 12.65
CA VAL A 14 38.56 17.54 11.54
C VAL A 14 38.68 18.37 10.27
N ILE A 15 37.68 19.23 9.97
CA ILE A 15 37.75 20.16 8.83
C ILE A 15 38.93 21.17 9.00
N ALA A 16 39.20 21.63 10.21
CA ALA A 16 40.34 22.50 10.51
C ALA A 16 41.70 21.75 10.51
N LEU A 17 41.69 20.43 10.74
CA LEU A 17 42.90 19.60 10.69
C LEU A 17 43.25 19.12 9.29
N MET A 18 42.29 18.98 8.37
CA MET A 18 42.56 18.60 6.98
C MET A 18 43.27 19.68 6.17
N MET A 19 43.23 20.97 6.60
CA MET A 19 44.04 22.04 5.99
C MET A 19 45.46 22.08 6.47
N GLY A 20 45.87 21.18 7.39
CA GLY A 20 47.20 21.09 7.93
C GLY A 20 47.76 19.67 8.02
N CYS A 21 48.49 19.24 6.99
CA CYS A 21 49.43 18.10 7.04
C CYS A 21 48.89 16.69 7.14
N SER A 22 48.00 16.24 6.23
CA SER A 22 47.99 14.84 5.76
C SER A 22 47.68 14.78 4.27
N ASN A 23 48.37 13.94 3.51
CA ASN A 23 48.15 13.72 2.07
C ASN A 23 46.90 12.85 1.81
N GLU A 24 46.04 12.70 2.77
CA GLU A 24 44.83 11.87 2.61
C GLU A 24 43.68 12.69 2.05
N SER A 25 43.17 12.31 0.91
CA SER A 25 42.08 12.96 0.17
C SER A 25 40.70 12.61 0.68
N PHE A 26 40.56 11.70 1.65
CA PHE A 26 39.36 11.26 2.29
C PHE A 26 39.63 10.80 3.72
N THR A 27 38.56 10.69 4.54
CA THR A 27 38.62 10.07 5.85
C THR A 27 37.67 8.87 5.91
N ARG A 28 38.03 7.91 6.76
CA ARG A 28 37.17 6.78 7.11
C ARG A 28 36.95 6.75 8.61
N GLU A 29 35.68 6.82 9.04
CA GLU A 29 35.31 6.68 10.45
C GLU A 29 34.18 5.66 10.58
N GLY A 30 34.46 4.50 11.14
CA GLY A 30 33.48 3.40 11.25
C GLY A 30 32.99 2.92 9.87
N GLN A 31 31.71 3.10 9.61
CA GLN A 31 31.06 2.74 8.34
C GLN A 31 31.02 3.88 7.31
N THR A 32 31.48 5.09 7.69
CA THR A 32 31.38 6.29 6.88
C THR A 32 32.70 6.62 6.19
N ILE A 33 32.64 6.91 4.89
CA ILE A 33 33.70 7.47 4.06
C ILE A 33 33.34 8.93 3.78
N SER A 34 34.20 9.88 4.18
CA SER A 34 33.96 11.30 3.97
C SER A 34 34.98 11.91 3.00
N VAL A 35 34.49 12.68 2.04
CA VAL A 35 35.27 13.37 1.02
C VAL A 35 34.97 14.87 1.07
N ALA A 36 35.97 15.67 1.36
CA ALA A 36 35.85 17.14 1.33
C ALA A 36 35.87 17.65 -0.11
N HIS A 37 34.92 18.51 -0.45
CA HIS A 37 34.81 19.18 -1.74
C HIS A 37 34.68 20.69 -1.52
N GLU A 38 34.97 21.51 -2.54
CA GLU A 38 34.92 22.97 -2.42
C GLU A 38 33.52 23.51 -2.04
N ASP A 39 32.45 22.77 -2.45
CA ASP A 39 31.06 23.14 -2.18
C ASP A 39 30.50 22.54 -0.89
N GLY A 40 31.18 21.57 -0.25
CA GLY A 40 30.69 20.92 0.95
C GLY A 40 31.40 19.62 1.32
N LEU A 41 30.72 18.75 2.05
CA LEU A 41 31.20 17.46 2.54
C LEU A 41 30.31 16.35 2.03
N LEU A 42 30.87 15.44 1.24
CA LEU A 42 30.22 14.16 0.93
C LEU A 42 30.48 13.17 2.06
N ALA A 43 29.42 12.48 2.50
CA ALA A 43 29.54 11.29 3.34
C ALA A 43 28.82 10.13 2.65
N VAL A 44 29.48 8.98 2.61
CA VAL A 44 28.98 7.70 2.11
C VAL A 44 29.04 6.71 3.26
N GLU A 45 27.91 6.28 3.76
CA GLU A 45 27.80 5.37 4.88
C GLU A 45 27.33 3.99 4.40
N ILE A 46 28.10 2.95 4.67
CA ILE A 46 27.77 1.57 4.33
C ILE A 46 26.91 0.99 5.46
N LEU A 47 25.60 0.85 5.24
CA LEU A 47 24.64 0.43 6.25
C LEU A 47 24.47 -1.08 6.28
N ALA A 48 24.39 -1.71 5.10
CA ALA A 48 24.31 -3.15 4.91
C ALA A 48 25.18 -3.55 3.70
N ASP A 49 25.25 -4.82 3.38
CA ASP A 49 25.99 -5.28 2.19
C ASP A 49 25.42 -4.73 0.88
N ASP A 50 24.15 -4.36 0.89
CA ASP A 50 23.35 -3.91 -0.25
C ASP A 50 22.65 -2.55 -0.01
N ILE A 51 22.87 -1.89 1.15
CA ILE A 51 22.24 -0.60 1.48
C ILE A 51 23.30 0.45 1.83
N VAL A 52 23.25 1.57 1.13
CA VAL A 52 24.19 2.69 1.29
C VAL A 52 23.43 3.99 1.45
N HIS A 53 23.83 4.78 2.45
CA HIS A 53 23.34 6.14 2.71
C HIS A 53 24.34 7.15 2.17
N VAL A 54 23.87 8.16 1.45
CA VAL A 54 24.68 9.22 0.90
C VAL A 54 24.13 10.56 1.31
N THR A 55 24.98 11.39 1.92
CA THR A 55 24.67 12.78 2.22
C THR A 55 25.69 13.72 1.58
N PHE A 56 25.24 14.88 1.13
CA PHE A 56 26.10 15.97 0.76
C PHE A 56 25.66 17.25 1.50
N GLU A 57 26.52 17.69 2.40
CA GLU A 57 26.28 18.83 3.29
C GLU A 57 27.02 20.09 2.78
N PRO A 58 26.34 21.25 2.71
CA PRO A 58 27.01 22.48 2.31
C PRO A 58 28.04 22.92 3.36
N ALA A 59 29.04 23.68 2.93
CA ALA A 59 30.06 24.17 3.82
C ALA A 59 29.47 25.03 4.96
N GLY A 60 29.79 24.66 6.21
CA GLY A 60 29.30 25.35 7.41
C GLY A 60 27.93 24.85 7.89
N PHE A 61 27.45 23.75 7.36
CA PHE A 61 26.25 23.07 7.89
C PHE A 61 26.49 22.64 9.34
N ASP A 62 25.49 22.89 10.21
CA ASP A 62 25.52 22.53 11.63
C ASP A 62 24.19 21.83 12.08
N GLY A 63 23.36 21.43 11.09
CA GLY A 63 22.08 20.80 11.35
C GLY A 63 22.21 19.34 11.82
N THR A 64 21.23 18.90 12.61
CA THR A 64 21.18 17.56 13.19
C THR A 64 19.84 16.88 12.92
N ASP A 65 19.13 17.28 11.85
CA ASP A 65 17.84 16.69 11.55
C ASP A 65 17.96 15.17 11.31
N GLU A 66 17.29 14.41 12.17
CA GLU A 66 17.16 12.98 12.02
C GLU A 66 16.07 12.64 11.00
N SER A 67 16.26 11.56 10.24
CA SER A 67 15.23 11.05 9.34
C SER A 67 13.92 10.72 10.07
N LEU A 68 12.79 11.11 9.49
CA LEU A 68 11.47 10.66 9.94
C LEU A 68 11.12 9.29 9.35
N VAL A 69 11.83 8.89 8.31
CA VAL A 69 11.52 7.76 7.43
C VAL A 69 12.33 6.54 7.82
N VAL A 70 13.67 6.68 7.84
CA VAL A 70 14.59 5.60 8.19
C VAL A 70 14.72 5.53 9.70
N ILE A 71 14.37 4.37 10.25
CA ILE A 71 14.28 4.15 11.71
C ILE A 71 15.21 3.06 12.22
N ARG A 72 15.89 2.34 11.32
CA ARG A 72 16.74 1.22 11.71
C ARG A 72 18.08 1.68 12.25
N ASP A 73 18.48 1.12 13.39
CA ASP A 73 19.86 1.15 13.86
C ASP A 73 20.65 0.02 13.16
N TRP A 74 21.74 0.38 12.47
CA TRP A 74 22.49 -0.55 11.65
C TRP A 74 23.70 -1.13 12.40
N PRO A 75 23.86 -2.47 12.45
CA PRO A 75 25.08 -3.07 12.90
C PRO A 75 26.20 -2.80 11.91
N ALA A 76 27.44 -2.71 12.38
CA ALA A 76 28.59 -2.55 11.49
C ALA A 76 28.75 -3.79 10.60
N VAL A 77 28.91 -3.57 9.29
CA VAL A 77 29.14 -4.63 8.30
C VAL A 77 30.58 -4.59 7.79
N PRO A 78 31.16 -5.74 7.43
CA PRO A 78 32.49 -5.78 6.84
C PRO A 78 32.50 -5.17 5.43
N TYR A 79 33.46 -4.31 5.15
CA TYR A 79 33.71 -3.83 3.80
C TYR A 79 35.16 -3.43 3.62
N THR A 80 35.64 -3.40 2.39
CA THR A 80 37.01 -3.01 2.06
C THR A 80 37.01 -1.64 1.40
N VAL A 81 38.08 -0.86 1.63
CA VAL A 81 38.27 0.42 0.95
C VAL A 81 39.63 0.42 0.28
N SER A 82 39.68 0.83 -0.97
CA SER A 82 40.90 1.03 -1.73
C SER A 82 40.87 2.37 -2.48
N GLU A 83 42.05 2.97 -2.65
CA GLU A 83 42.24 4.20 -3.43
C GLU A 83 42.93 3.85 -4.76
N ARG A 84 42.35 4.35 -5.87
CA ARG A 84 42.84 4.13 -7.23
C ARG A 84 42.86 5.45 -8.03
N GLY A 85 43.95 6.18 -7.95
CA GLY A 85 44.09 7.48 -8.62
C GLY A 85 43.09 8.50 -8.04
N ASP A 86 42.12 8.94 -8.84
CA ASP A 86 41.09 9.89 -8.40
C ASP A 86 39.84 9.22 -7.78
N GLU A 87 39.87 7.91 -7.63
CA GLU A 87 38.71 7.13 -7.12
C GLU A 87 38.99 6.51 -5.75
N ILE A 88 37.97 6.54 -4.90
CA ILE A 88 37.85 5.70 -3.71
C ILE A 88 36.86 4.59 -4.04
N VAL A 89 37.20 3.34 -3.77
CA VAL A 89 36.36 2.20 -4.03
C VAL A 89 36.10 1.46 -2.72
N ALA A 90 34.83 1.40 -2.32
CA ALA A 90 34.36 0.58 -1.22
C ALA A 90 33.66 -0.67 -1.79
N GLU A 91 33.95 -1.86 -1.23
CA GLU A 91 33.34 -3.12 -1.64
C GLU A 91 32.82 -3.87 -0.42
N THR A 92 31.54 -4.22 -0.45
CA THR A 92 30.84 -5.12 0.47
C THR A 92 30.82 -6.55 -0.11
N GLU A 93 30.01 -7.45 0.44
CA GLU A 93 29.77 -8.78 -0.14
C GLU A 93 28.87 -8.71 -1.39
N SER A 94 28.08 -7.65 -1.59
CA SER A 94 27.08 -7.54 -2.66
C SER A 94 27.30 -6.35 -3.59
N LEU A 95 27.91 -5.26 -3.12
CA LEU A 95 27.90 -3.97 -3.79
C LEU A 95 29.29 -3.34 -3.84
N ARG A 96 29.59 -2.67 -4.95
CA ARG A 96 30.74 -1.79 -5.11
C ARG A 96 30.28 -0.35 -5.22
N VAL A 97 30.83 0.51 -4.35
CA VAL A 97 30.61 1.95 -4.35
C VAL A 97 31.87 2.67 -4.75
N ARG A 98 31.81 3.49 -5.79
CA ARG A 98 32.94 4.32 -6.24
C ARG A 98 32.65 5.79 -5.98
N VAL A 99 33.60 6.48 -5.42
CA VAL A 99 33.56 7.93 -5.20
C VAL A 99 34.69 8.59 -5.98
N THR A 100 34.35 9.48 -6.90
CA THR A 100 35.34 10.30 -7.61
C THR A 100 35.74 11.48 -6.72
N LYS A 101 37.00 11.55 -6.29
CA LYS A 101 37.46 12.53 -5.31
C LYS A 101 37.35 13.99 -5.78
N SER A 102 37.68 14.22 -7.05
CA SER A 102 37.68 15.60 -7.63
C SER A 102 36.30 16.20 -7.82
N SER A 103 35.26 15.40 -7.95
CA SER A 103 33.86 15.82 -8.14
C SER A 103 32.96 15.47 -6.96
N ALA A 104 33.45 14.65 -6.05
CA ALA A 104 32.68 14.03 -4.97
C ALA A 104 31.41 13.32 -5.46
N LEU A 105 31.38 12.78 -6.69
CA LEU A 105 30.25 12.03 -7.26
C LEU A 105 30.37 10.53 -6.96
N VAL A 106 29.23 9.87 -6.76
CA VAL A 106 29.10 8.47 -6.35
C VAL A 106 28.55 7.63 -7.49
N ALA A 107 29.10 6.43 -7.65
CA ALA A 107 28.57 5.40 -8.56
C ALA A 107 28.43 4.07 -7.82
N PHE A 108 27.38 3.31 -8.18
CA PHE A 108 27.05 2.03 -7.60
C PHE A 108 27.08 0.97 -8.68
N GLU A 109 27.75 -0.14 -8.42
CA GLU A 109 27.99 -1.24 -9.36
C GLU A 109 27.82 -2.58 -8.66
N ARG A 110 27.41 -3.60 -9.41
CA ARG A 110 27.55 -4.99 -8.97
C ARG A 110 29.03 -5.38 -8.88
N LEU A 111 29.36 -6.42 -8.15
CA LEU A 111 30.76 -6.87 -7.99
C LEU A 111 31.40 -7.32 -9.30
N ASP A 112 30.62 -7.76 -10.28
CA ASP A 112 31.07 -8.13 -11.63
C ASP A 112 31.36 -6.90 -12.51
N GLY A 113 31.03 -5.70 -12.03
CA GLY A 113 31.25 -4.43 -12.72
C GLY A 113 30.05 -3.92 -13.54
N GLU A 114 28.88 -4.56 -13.45
CA GLU A 114 27.68 -4.04 -14.06
C GLU A 114 27.23 -2.76 -13.32
N PRO A 115 27.06 -1.63 -14.02
CA PRO A 115 26.62 -0.39 -13.38
C PRO A 115 25.13 -0.48 -13.01
N LEU A 116 24.81 -0.14 -11.77
CA LEU A 116 23.45 0.02 -11.29
C LEU A 116 22.98 1.45 -11.54
N ILE A 117 23.56 2.44 -10.81
CA ILE A 117 23.24 3.85 -10.94
C ILE A 117 24.46 4.71 -10.65
N GLN A 118 24.56 5.86 -11.30
CA GLN A 118 25.68 6.78 -11.14
C GLN A 118 25.17 8.23 -11.06
N GLU A 119 25.69 8.98 -10.09
CA GLU A 119 25.53 10.44 -10.04
C GLU A 119 26.19 11.13 -11.23
N SER A 120 25.55 12.19 -11.75
CA SER A 120 26.13 12.99 -12.84
C SER A 120 26.37 14.44 -12.45
N ALA A 121 25.53 15.02 -11.62
CA ALA A 121 25.66 16.38 -11.11
C ALA A 121 24.81 16.57 -9.85
N ARG A 122 25.20 17.55 -9.03
CA ARG A 122 24.41 18.00 -7.88
C ARG A 122 24.43 19.52 -7.75
N THR A 123 23.39 20.05 -7.12
CA THR A 123 23.34 21.45 -6.72
C THR A 123 22.61 21.64 -5.42
N LEU A 124 23.19 22.50 -4.54
CA LEU A 124 22.52 23.08 -3.39
C LEU A 124 22.48 24.60 -3.61
N ARG A 125 21.29 25.10 -3.98
CA ARG A 125 21.11 26.50 -4.31
C ARG A 125 20.45 27.23 -3.16
N PRO A 126 21.11 28.23 -2.52
CA PRO A 126 20.49 29.02 -1.46
C PRO A 126 19.16 29.62 -1.91
N ALA A 127 18.15 29.52 -1.05
CA ALA A 127 16.79 30.03 -1.28
C ALA A 127 16.19 30.55 0.02
N THR A 128 15.07 31.27 -0.09
CA THR A 128 14.21 31.61 1.05
C THR A 128 12.80 31.10 0.77
N VAL A 129 12.32 30.20 1.60
CA VAL A 129 10.98 29.61 1.51
C VAL A 129 10.29 29.80 2.86
N ALA A 130 9.06 30.32 2.87
CA ALA A 130 8.30 30.62 4.09
C ALA A 130 9.13 31.39 5.17
N GLU A 131 9.91 32.41 4.71
CA GLU A 131 10.81 33.25 5.55
C GLU A 131 12.02 32.48 6.12
N GLU A 132 12.21 31.20 5.85
CA GLU A 132 13.32 30.37 6.27
C GLU A 132 14.45 30.38 5.21
N THR A 133 15.72 30.47 5.65
CA THR A 133 16.88 30.33 4.75
C THR A 133 17.18 28.83 4.58
N VAL A 134 17.07 28.36 3.35
CA VAL A 134 17.13 26.93 2.99
C VAL A 134 17.94 26.77 1.69
N PHE A 135 17.98 25.52 1.21
CA PHE A 135 18.49 25.23 -0.13
C PHE A 135 17.41 24.61 -0.99
N HIS A 136 17.39 24.92 -2.27
CA HIS A 136 16.87 24.03 -3.27
C HIS A 136 17.93 22.96 -3.54
N ALA A 137 17.56 21.70 -3.29
CA ALA A 137 18.47 20.58 -3.51
C ALA A 137 18.12 19.87 -4.83
N LYS A 138 19.14 19.55 -5.64
CA LYS A 138 18.98 18.75 -6.84
C LYS A 138 20.12 17.77 -6.95
N GLN A 139 19.78 16.47 -7.12
CA GLN A 139 20.70 15.41 -7.48
C GLN A 139 20.29 14.81 -8.82
N GLN A 140 21.26 14.67 -9.72
CA GLN A 140 21.07 14.10 -11.06
C GLN A 140 21.80 12.76 -11.17
N TRP A 141 21.20 11.84 -11.93
CA TRP A 141 21.75 10.51 -12.22
C TRP A 141 21.78 10.20 -13.71
N LEU A 142 22.69 9.31 -14.09
CA LEU A 142 22.70 8.66 -15.40
C LEU A 142 21.87 7.37 -15.27
N ILE A 143 20.78 7.30 -16.01
CA ILE A 143 19.87 6.17 -16.06
C ILE A 143 19.93 5.55 -17.46
N SER A 144 19.97 4.22 -17.53
CA SER A 144 20.08 3.49 -18.78
C SER A 144 18.77 3.52 -19.56
N ASP A 145 18.83 3.58 -20.90
CA ASP A 145 17.64 3.49 -21.77
C ASP A 145 16.99 2.09 -21.77
N GLN A 146 17.63 1.11 -21.09
CA GLN A 146 17.19 -0.27 -21.09
C GLN A 146 16.38 -0.65 -19.85
N GLU A 147 16.18 0.27 -18.91
CA GLU A 147 15.50 0.01 -17.65
C GLU A 147 14.11 0.66 -17.56
N GLY A 148 13.20 0.06 -16.80
CA GLY A 148 11.93 0.63 -16.37
C GLY A 148 12.07 1.24 -14.97
N LEU A 149 11.32 2.30 -14.71
CA LEU A 149 11.28 3.02 -13.43
C LEU A 149 9.88 3.06 -12.86
N TYR A 150 9.74 2.68 -11.60
CA TYR A 150 8.45 2.50 -10.93
C TYR A 150 8.48 3.08 -9.53
N GLY A 151 7.32 3.11 -8.85
CA GLY A 151 7.20 3.57 -7.48
C GLY A 151 6.65 4.99 -7.38
N LEU A 152 7.28 5.86 -6.57
CA LEU A 152 6.93 7.26 -6.33
C LEU A 152 5.55 7.47 -5.65
N GLY A 153 4.81 6.42 -5.36
CA GLY A 153 3.51 6.48 -4.68
C GLY A 153 2.31 6.28 -5.61
N GLN A 154 1.18 6.86 -5.22
CA GLN A 154 -0.10 6.81 -5.93
C GLN A 154 -0.32 8.11 -6.71
N HIS A 155 -0.47 8.02 -8.03
CA HIS A 155 -0.77 9.13 -8.92
C HIS A 155 -1.98 8.81 -9.82
N GLN A 156 -2.73 9.82 -10.25
CA GLN A 156 -3.92 9.68 -11.10
C GLN A 156 -3.59 10.06 -12.55
N ASP A 157 -2.48 9.54 -13.07
CA ASP A 157 -1.92 9.89 -14.38
C ASP A 157 -1.94 8.74 -15.39
N GLY A 158 -2.33 7.52 -14.92
CA GLY A 158 -2.37 6.32 -15.76
C GLY A 158 -0.98 5.82 -16.20
N VAL A 159 0.10 6.36 -15.63
CA VAL A 159 1.48 5.98 -15.98
C VAL A 159 1.93 4.77 -15.18
N MET A 160 2.39 3.73 -15.87
CA MET A 160 2.99 2.57 -15.22
C MET A 160 4.50 2.73 -15.08
N ASN A 161 5.20 3.12 -16.15
CA ASN A 161 6.64 3.27 -16.19
C ASN A 161 7.02 4.74 -16.30
N TYR A 162 7.71 5.27 -15.30
CA TYR A 162 8.07 6.70 -15.22
C TYR A 162 9.27 7.12 -16.09
N ARG A 163 9.71 6.26 -17.02
CA ARG A 163 10.72 6.65 -18.01
C ARG A 163 10.19 7.76 -18.92
N GLY A 164 10.92 8.87 -18.98
CA GLY A 164 10.52 10.03 -19.80
C GLY A 164 9.42 10.90 -19.17
N HIS A 165 9.07 10.70 -17.90
CA HIS A 165 8.01 11.44 -17.21
C HIS A 165 8.54 12.31 -16.08
N ASP A 166 7.79 13.37 -15.80
CA ASP A 166 7.96 14.25 -14.65
C ASP A 166 6.85 13.96 -13.62
N VAL A 167 7.22 13.82 -12.34
CA VAL A 167 6.27 13.56 -11.27
C VAL A 167 6.48 14.58 -10.15
N THR A 168 5.41 15.29 -9.78
CA THR A 168 5.42 16.18 -8.62
C THR A 168 4.97 15.44 -7.37
N LEU A 169 5.84 15.36 -6.38
CA LEU A 169 5.60 14.69 -5.13
C LEU A 169 5.09 15.68 -4.08
N VAL A 170 3.78 15.87 -4.06
CA VAL A 170 3.02 16.65 -3.08
C VAL A 170 1.72 15.93 -2.76
N GLN A 171 1.40 15.77 -1.48
CA GLN A 171 0.16 15.13 -1.04
C GLN A 171 -1.07 15.91 -1.47
N THR A 172 -2.05 15.22 -2.04
CA THR A 172 -3.38 15.78 -2.33
C THR A 172 -4.47 14.73 -2.06
N ASN A 173 -5.74 15.12 -2.15
CA ASN A 173 -6.87 14.20 -1.92
C ASN A 173 -6.80 12.89 -2.73
N THR A 174 -6.24 12.88 -3.95
CA THR A 174 -6.18 11.67 -4.78
C THR A 174 -4.76 11.19 -5.06
N VAL A 175 -3.77 11.85 -4.48
CA VAL A 175 -2.34 11.56 -4.68
C VAL A 175 -1.67 11.33 -3.33
N ALA A 176 -1.02 10.19 -3.18
CA ALA A 176 -0.22 9.84 -2.01
C ALA A 176 1.21 9.56 -2.44
N VAL A 177 2.16 10.40 -1.98
CA VAL A 177 3.52 10.39 -2.51
C VAL A 177 4.51 9.65 -1.61
N ASN A 178 5.39 8.90 -2.25
CA ASN A 178 6.52 8.25 -1.60
C ASN A 178 7.77 8.46 -2.45
N PRO A 179 8.80 9.18 -1.99
CA PRO A 179 9.99 9.48 -2.78
C PRO A 179 10.95 8.28 -2.89
N PHE A 180 10.40 7.11 -3.19
CA PHE A 180 11.13 5.87 -3.42
C PHE A 180 10.90 5.39 -4.85
N LEU A 181 11.98 5.37 -5.64
CA LEU A 181 12.03 4.94 -7.03
C LEU A 181 12.66 3.56 -7.11
N VAL A 182 12.10 2.67 -7.92
CA VAL A 182 12.59 1.30 -8.13
C VAL A 182 12.88 1.07 -9.61
N SER A 183 14.02 0.45 -9.90
CA SER A 183 14.48 0.12 -11.25
C SER A 183 14.50 -1.39 -11.52
N THR A 184 14.17 -1.75 -12.77
CA THR A 184 14.35 -3.13 -13.26
C THR A 184 15.81 -3.59 -13.29
N LYS A 185 16.78 -2.72 -13.05
CA LYS A 185 18.21 -3.07 -12.88
C LYS A 185 18.54 -3.61 -11.49
N GLY A 186 17.57 -3.67 -10.58
CA GLY A 186 17.80 -4.16 -9.22
C GLY A 186 18.44 -3.12 -8.31
N TYR A 187 17.99 -1.87 -8.41
CA TYR A 187 18.27 -0.85 -7.42
C TYR A 187 17.02 -0.05 -7.07
N GLY A 188 16.99 0.48 -5.85
CA GLY A 188 16.02 1.46 -5.37
C GLY A 188 16.71 2.72 -4.88
N LEU A 189 16.06 3.85 -5.06
CA LEU A 189 16.50 5.18 -4.65
C LEU A 189 15.46 5.79 -3.71
N LEU A 190 15.77 5.86 -2.42
CA LEU A 190 14.96 6.60 -1.45
C LEU A 190 15.55 7.99 -1.27
N TRP A 191 14.83 9.01 -1.72
CA TRP A 191 15.15 10.41 -1.54
C TRP A 191 14.57 10.91 -0.21
N ASP A 192 15.41 11.04 0.81
CA ASP A 192 14.95 11.38 2.17
C ASP A 192 14.73 12.89 2.34
N ASN A 193 13.67 13.37 1.73
CA ASN A 193 13.24 14.76 1.82
C ASN A 193 11.71 14.83 1.91
N THR A 194 11.21 15.51 2.91
CA THR A 194 9.77 15.62 3.22
C THR A 194 9.08 16.83 2.62
N SER A 195 9.83 17.73 1.98
CA SER A 195 9.28 18.92 1.30
C SER A 195 8.72 18.57 -0.08
N LYS A 196 8.17 19.57 -0.78
CA LYS A 196 7.83 19.43 -2.19
C LYS A 196 9.04 18.93 -2.97
N THR A 197 8.86 17.83 -3.68
CA THR A 197 9.89 17.19 -4.49
C THR A 197 9.38 16.97 -5.91
N ILE A 198 10.26 17.04 -6.89
CA ILE A 198 10.00 16.71 -8.29
C ILE A 198 10.99 15.62 -8.69
N PHE A 199 10.45 14.48 -9.15
CA PHE A 199 11.21 13.53 -9.95
C PHE A 199 11.02 13.89 -11.41
N SER A 200 12.09 13.85 -12.19
CA SER A 200 12.06 14.06 -13.64
C SER A 200 13.03 13.09 -14.32
N ASP A 201 12.57 12.44 -15.39
CA ASP A 201 13.41 11.68 -16.31
C ASP A 201 13.29 12.29 -17.71
N SER A 202 14.20 13.21 -18.02
CA SER A 202 14.21 13.98 -19.28
C SER A 202 15.45 13.65 -20.12
N GLU A 203 15.51 14.18 -21.34
CA GLU A 203 16.69 14.06 -22.22
C GLU A 203 18.00 14.58 -21.57
N SER A 204 17.90 15.45 -20.54
CA SER A 204 19.05 15.98 -19.81
C SER A 204 19.51 15.09 -18.64
N GLY A 205 18.90 13.90 -18.45
CA GLY A 205 19.13 12.97 -17.36
C GLY A 205 18.05 13.04 -16.29
N ALA A 206 17.98 11.99 -15.48
CA ALA A 206 17.02 11.91 -14.38
C ALA A 206 17.51 12.68 -13.15
N PHE A 207 16.56 13.24 -12.38
CA PHE A 207 16.88 13.94 -11.14
C PHE A 207 15.74 13.90 -10.14
N PHE A 208 16.09 14.02 -8.86
CA PHE A 208 15.20 14.56 -7.82
C PHE A 208 15.60 16.02 -7.52
N TRP A 209 14.57 16.86 -7.40
CA TRP A 209 14.69 18.25 -6.94
C TRP A 209 13.73 18.49 -5.80
N SER A 210 14.21 19.10 -4.72
CA SER A 210 13.39 19.50 -3.57
C SER A 210 13.43 20.99 -3.34
N GLU A 211 12.27 21.56 -2.98
CA GLU A 211 12.11 22.98 -2.72
C GLU A 211 12.76 23.43 -1.43
N VAL A 212 12.70 22.58 -0.39
CA VAL A 212 13.29 22.88 0.93
C VAL A 212 14.20 21.73 1.33
N ALA A 213 15.47 22.02 1.51
CA ALA A 213 16.45 21.07 1.98
C ALA A 213 17.55 21.78 2.78
N ASP A 214 18.17 21.08 3.70
CA ASP A 214 19.38 21.47 4.41
C ASP A 214 20.62 20.88 3.75
N ARG A 215 20.46 19.70 3.15
CA ARG A 215 21.48 18.88 2.49
C ARG A 215 20.87 18.05 1.39
N ILE A 216 21.67 17.39 0.59
CA ILE A 216 21.25 16.24 -0.22
C ILE A 216 21.32 15.01 0.67
N ASP A 217 20.27 14.20 0.65
CA ASP A 217 20.11 13.03 1.50
C ASP A 217 19.33 11.93 0.76
N TYR A 218 19.98 10.78 0.54
CA TYR A 218 19.33 9.66 -0.12
C TYR A 218 19.96 8.32 0.22
N TYR A 219 19.18 7.24 0.02
CA TYR A 219 19.63 5.86 0.21
C TYR A 219 19.55 5.11 -1.12
N VAL A 220 20.52 4.24 -1.34
CA VAL A 220 20.51 3.25 -2.43
C VAL A 220 20.39 1.88 -1.81
N MET A 221 19.36 1.12 -2.26
CA MET A 221 19.16 -0.29 -1.98
C MET A 221 19.44 -1.09 -3.25
N ALA A 222 20.28 -2.09 -3.19
CA ALA A 222 20.58 -2.98 -4.32
C ALA A 222 20.00 -4.38 -4.07
N GLY A 223 19.65 -5.09 -5.14
CA GLY A 223 19.13 -6.45 -5.05
C GLY A 223 19.23 -7.17 -6.39
N ASP A 224 19.10 -8.49 -6.38
CA ASP A 224 19.05 -9.28 -7.62
C ASP A 224 17.66 -9.18 -8.27
N THR A 225 16.63 -8.93 -7.46
CA THR A 225 15.24 -8.76 -7.87
C THR A 225 14.68 -7.44 -7.34
N ILE A 226 13.55 -7.01 -7.89
CA ILE A 226 12.79 -5.84 -7.35
C ILE A 226 12.26 -6.15 -5.93
N ASP A 227 11.94 -7.41 -5.64
CA ASP A 227 11.54 -7.81 -4.28
C ASP A 227 12.66 -7.58 -3.25
N ASP A 228 13.91 -7.92 -3.57
CA ASP A 228 15.05 -7.65 -2.69
C ASP A 228 15.22 -6.15 -2.41
N VAL A 229 15.06 -5.33 -3.45
CA VAL A 229 15.13 -3.86 -3.34
C VAL A 229 14.03 -3.31 -2.42
N ILE A 230 12.79 -3.79 -2.56
CA ILE A 230 11.66 -3.38 -1.71
C ILE A 230 11.85 -3.93 -0.28
N ALA A 231 12.38 -5.12 -0.12
CA ALA A 231 12.73 -5.68 1.19
C ALA A 231 13.77 -4.82 1.91
N GLY A 232 14.82 -4.38 1.19
CA GLY A 232 15.82 -3.43 1.71
C GLY A 232 15.21 -2.08 2.14
N TYR A 233 14.27 -1.54 1.35
CA TYR A 233 13.52 -0.34 1.73
C TYR A 233 12.75 -0.57 3.05
N ARG A 234 12.03 -1.69 3.18
CA ARG A 234 11.27 -1.99 4.41
C ARG A 234 12.18 -2.32 5.58
N GLU A 235 13.35 -2.87 5.33
CA GLU A 235 14.37 -3.05 6.35
C GLU A 235 14.82 -1.72 6.94
N ALA A 236 15.05 -0.71 6.08
CA ALA A 236 15.45 0.62 6.51
C ALA A 236 14.31 1.40 7.20
N THR A 237 13.09 1.31 6.66
CA THR A 237 11.96 2.18 7.05
C THR A 237 10.95 1.52 7.97
N GLY A 238 11.10 0.24 8.28
CA GLY A 238 10.23 -0.59 9.11
C GLY A 238 9.32 -1.50 8.29
N GLN A 239 9.17 -2.75 8.76
CA GLN A 239 8.32 -3.75 8.15
C GLN A 239 6.84 -3.43 8.33
N ALA A 240 6.01 -3.86 7.36
CA ALA A 240 4.57 -3.83 7.50
C ALA A 240 4.12 -4.95 8.45
N PRO A 241 3.41 -4.68 9.55
CA PRO A 241 2.91 -5.73 10.43
C PRO A 241 1.79 -6.54 9.76
N MET A 242 1.54 -7.76 10.25
CA MET A 242 0.35 -8.54 9.87
C MET A 242 -0.90 -7.79 10.30
N LEU A 243 -1.84 -7.62 9.37
CA LEU A 243 -3.19 -7.17 9.70
C LEU A 243 -4.03 -8.34 10.24
N GLY A 244 -5.10 -8.05 10.97
CA GLY A 244 -6.09 -9.05 11.34
C GLY A 244 -6.65 -9.75 10.09
N LYS A 245 -6.90 -11.05 10.13
CA LYS A 245 -7.39 -11.82 8.97
C LYS A 245 -8.69 -11.23 8.39
N TRP A 246 -9.52 -10.66 9.24
CA TRP A 246 -10.75 -9.96 8.89
C TRP A 246 -10.53 -8.75 7.95
N ALA A 247 -9.37 -8.10 8.01
CA ALA A 247 -9.06 -6.96 7.16
C ALA A 247 -8.99 -7.34 5.67
N TYR A 248 -8.69 -8.59 5.35
CA TYR A 248 -8.63 -9.10 3.98
C TYR A 248 -9.99 -9.56 3.42
N GLY A 249 -11.04 -9.61 4.25
CA GLY A 249 -12.42 -9.81 3.83
C GLY A 249 -13.03 -8.55 3.21
N TYR A 250 -14.34 -8.58 2.95
CA TYR A 250 -15.06 -7.47 2.32
C TYR A 250 -15.42 -6.38 3.34
N TRP A 251 -15.31 -5.12 2.88
CA TRP A 251 -15.65 -3.89 3.61
C TRP A 251 -16.81 -3.18 2.96
N GLN A 252 -17.94 -3.07 3.64
CA GLN A 252 -19.05 -2.26 3.21
C GLN A 252 -18.99 -0.88 3.82
N SER A 253 -18.94 0.13 2.96
CA SER A 253 -18.94 1.54 3.31
C SER A 253 -19.79 2.33 2.33
N LYS A 254 -20.26 3.47 2.76
CA LYS A 254 -20.78 4.56 1.92
C LYS A 254 -20.72 5.88 2.68
N GLU A 255 -20.74 6.99 2.00
CA GLU A 255 -21.04 8.29 2.58
C GLU A 255 -22.55 8.51 2.53
N ARG A 256 -23.32 8.37 3.64
CA ARG A 256 -22.95 7.78 4.93
C ARG A 256 -24.15 7.08 5.54
N TYR A 257 -23.93 6.25 6.53
CA TYR A 257 -24.99 5.76 7.43
C TYR A 257 -25.20 6.81 8.52
N ARG A 258 -26.42 7.37 8.61
CA ARG A 258 -26.72 8.56 9.44
C ARG A 258 -27.02 8.22 10.88
N THR A 259 -27.53 7.02 11.13
CA THR A 259 -27.96 6.56 12.45
C THR A 259 -27.54 5.13 12.71
N SER A 260 -27.49 4.75 13.98
CA SER A 260 -27.25 3.37 14.38
C SER A 260 -28.24 2.38 13.77
N GLU A 261 -29.49 2.75 13.61
CA GLU A 261 -30.53 1.86 13.03
C GLU A 261 -30.34 1.69 11.51
N GLU A 262 -29.99 2.75 10.78
CA GLU A 262 -29.66 2.65 9.34
C GLU A 262 -28.47 1.69 9.13
N LEU A 263 -27.40 1.86 9.89
CA LEU A 263 -26.21 1.00 9.83
C LEU A 263 -26.56 -0.46 10.18
N MET A 264 -27.31 -0.68 11.28
CA MET A 264 -27.74 -2.02 11.68
C MET A 264 -28.65 -2.70 10.67
N SER A 265 -29.45 -1.94 9.93
CA SER A 265 -30.27 -2.52 8.85
C SER A 265 -29.41 -3.14 7.75
N VAL A 266 -28.29 -2.51 7.42
CA VAL A 266 -27.31 -3.03 6.44
C VAL A 266 -26.59 -4.26 6.97
N VAL A 267 -26.15 -4.24 8.24
CA VAL A 267 -25.51 -5.38 8.91
C VAL A 267 -26.40 -6.63 8.87
N ARG A 268 -27.69 -6.46 9.23
CA ARG A 268 -28.68 -7.56 9.20
C ARG A 268 -28.89 -8.10 7.79
N GLU A 269 -29.07 -7.22 6.81
CA GLU A 269 -29.35 -7.57 5.42
C GLU A 269 -28.23 -8.40 4.79
N TYR A 270 -26.93 -8.08 5.05
CA TYR A 270 -25.81 -8.91 4.59
C TYR A 270 -25.92 -10.35 5.10
N ARG A 271 -26.21 -10.53 6.39
CA ARG A 271 -26.33 -11.88 6.97
C ARG A 271 -27.59 -12.61 6.53
N GLU A 272 -28.72 -11.92 6.41
CA GLU A 272 -29.98 -12.51 5.91
C GLU A 272 -29.84 -12.99 4.47
N ARG A 273 -29.13 -12.24 3.62
CA ARG A 273 -28.86 -12.62 2.23
C ARG A 273 -27.68 -13.58 2.08
N GLN A 274 -26.98 -13.90 3.13
CA GLN A 274 -25.80 -14.77 3.13
C GLN A 274 -24.68 -14.26 2.19
N ILE A 275 -24.51 -12.95 2.09
CA ILE A 275 -23.42 -12.31 1.38
C ILE A 275 -22.24 -12.19 2.33
N PRO A 276 -21.05 -12.73 1.98
CA PRO A 276 -19.87 -12.63 2.82
C PRO A 276 -19.48 -11.20 3.15
N ILE A 277 -19.10 -10.95 4.40
CA ILE A 277 -18.61 -9.65 4.84
C ILE A 277 -17.91 -9.77 6.20
N ASP A 278 -16.81 -9.05 6.38
CA ASP A 278 -16.13 -8.92 7.67
C ASP A 278 -16.30 -7.54 8.29
N ASN A 279 -16.50 -6.48 7.50
CA ASN A 279 -16.32 -5.14 8.00
C ASN A 279 -17.45 -4.19 7.59
N ILE A 280 -17.99 -3.45 8.57
CA ILE A 280 -18.91 -2.35 8.33
C ILE A 280 -18.26 -1.03 8.74
N VAL A 281 -18.40 0.00 7.91
CA VAL A 281 -17.73 1.28 8.09
C VAL A 281 -18.72 2.38 8.44
N GLN A 282 -18.46 3.12 9.51
CA GLN A 282 -19.13 4.34 9.88
C GLN A 282 -18.32 5.54 9.38
N ASP A 283 -18.86 6.23 8.42
CA ASP A 283 -18.28 7.46 7.89
C ASP A 283 -18.59 8.67 8.81
N TRP A 284 -18.06 9.84 8.45
CA TRP A 284 -18.14 11.09 9.21
C TRP A 284 -19.58 11.45 9.63
N ASN A 285 -19.72 12.48 10.47
CA ASN A 285 -21.00 13.02 10.96
C ASN A 285 -21.74 12.20 12.03
N TYR A 286 -21.16 11.09 12.53
CA TYR A 286 -21.70 10.36 13.70
C TYR A 286 -21.62 11.19 15.00
N TRP A 287 -20.86 12.28 14.98
CA TRP A 287 -20.71 13.25 16.07
C TRP A 287 -21.75 14.38 16.04
N ALA A 288 -22.63 14.44 15.06
CA ALA A 288 -23.60 15.51 14.88
C ALA A 288 -25.00 15.13 15.34
N ASP A 289 -25.81 16.14 15.68
CA ASP A 289 -27.19 15.96 16.06
C ASP A 289 -28.08 15.83 14.81
N TYR A 290 -28.64 14.65 14.64
CA TYR A 290 -29.69 14.39 13.67
C TYR A 290 -31.05 14.37 14.42
N LYS A 291 -31.99 15.24 14.03
CA LYS A 291 -33.37 15.12 14.51
C LYS A 291 -34.11 14.07 13.69
N PRO A 292 -35.01 13.29 14.29
CA PRO A 292 -35.85 12.36 13.57
C PRO A 292 -36.57 13.04 12.40
N GLY A 293 -36.30 12.53 11.17
CA GLY A 293 -36.86 13.07 9.93
C GLY A 293 -35.98 14.07 9.18
N ASP A 294 -34.84 14.49 9.74
CA ASP A 294 -33.87 15.31 9.03
C ASP A 294 -32.98 14.41 8.16
N GLU A 295 -32.84 14.77 6.90
CA GLU A 295 -31.92 14.03 5.99
C GLU A 295 -30.45 14.37 6.25
N ILE A 296 -30.17 15.52 6.83
CA ILE A 296 -28.82 16.03 7.07
C ILE A 296 -28.78 16.70 8.46
N ALA A 297 -27.77 16.39 9.28
CA ALA A 297 -27.44 17.21 10.44
C ALA A 297 -27.19 18.65 9.97
N THR A 298 -27.58 19.62 10.77
CA THR A 298 -27.27 21.00 10.42
C THR A 298 -25.74 21.12 10.31
N TRP A 299 -25.27 21.82 9.26
CA TRP A 299 -23.84 22.05 9.08
C TRP A 299 -23.19 22.68 10.30
N GLU A 300 -23.94 23.60 10.97
CA GLU A 300 -23.49 24.24 12.20
C GLU A 300 -23.21 23.22 13.32
N SER A 301 -24.05 22.21 13.50
CA SER A 301 -23.82 21.14 14.49
C SER A 301 -22.68 20.24 14.10
N ALA A 302 -22.61 19.86 12.82
CA ALA A 302 -21.57 19.00 12.31
C ALA A 302 -20.18 19.65 12.39
N SER A 303 -20.06 20.93 11.97
CA SER A 303 -18.79 21.65 11.95
C SER A 303 -18.27 22.01 13.33
N ALA A 304 -19.14 22.48 14.23
CA ALA A 304 -18.76 22.81 15.60
C ALA A 304 -18.20 21.60 16.37
N ASN A 305 -18.72 20.40 16.09
CA ASN A 305 -18.31 19.14 16.71
C ASN A 305 -17.42 18.27 15.79
N TRP A 306 -16.83 18.83 14.74
CA TRP A 306 -16.05 18.09 13.75
C TRP A 306 -15.03 17.19 14.42
N SER A 307 -15.04 15.91 14.04
CA SER A 307 -14.16 14.88 14.60
C SER A 307 -14.04 14.96 16.14
N SER A 308 -15.19 15.02 16.82
CA SER A 308 -15.22 15.10 18.31
C SER A 308 -14.64 13.85 18.98
N LEU A 309 -14.29 12.83 18.20
CA LEU A 309 -13.81 11.51 18.66
C LEU A 309 -14.80 10.87 19.64
N SER A 310 -16.11 11.11 19.44
CA SER A 310 -17.18 10.57 20.27
C SER A 310 -18.50 10.52 19.50
N PHE A 311 -19.36 9.56 19.84
CA PHE A 311 -20.68 9.41 19.23
C PHE A 311 -21.67 10.41 19.79
N HIS A 312 -22.51 10.98 18.92
CA HIS A 312 -23.61 11.84 19.38
C HIS A 312 -24.75 10.99 19.98
N PRO A 313 -25.24 11.32 21.20
CA PRO A 313 -26.18 10.45 21.91
C PRO A 313 -27.57 10.38 21.28
N SER A 314 -27.95 11.32 20.41
CA SER A 314 -29.28 11.29 19.74
C SER A 314 -29.32 10.26 18.60
N THR A 315 -28.20 10.03 17.92
CA THR A 315 -28.06 9.14 16.76
C THR A 315 -27.44 7.81 17.12
N TYR A 316 -26.56 7.81 18.13
CA TYR A 316 -25.89 6.64 18.68
C TYR A 316 -26.06 6.60 20.21
N PRO A 317 -27.25 6.27 20.74
CA PRO A 317 -27.54 6.35 22.16
C PRO A 317 -26.72 5.37 23.02
N ASP A 318 -26.31 4.24 22.46
CA ASP A 318 -25.49 3.23 23.14
C ASP A 318 -24.49 2.60 22.15
N PRO A 319 -23.41 3.31 21.83
CA PRO A 319 -22.46 2.84 20.83
C PRO A 319 -21.73 1.55 21.23
N SER A 320 -21.46 1.37 22.53
CA SER A 320 -20.79 0.14 23.00
C SER A 320 -21.68 -1.09 22.79
N ARG A 321 -22.99 -0.98 23.05
CA ARG A 321 -23.92 -2.07 22.79
C ARG A 321 -24.07 -2.33 21.29
N LEU A 322 -24.18 -1.28 20.48
CA LEU A 322 -24.26 -1.38 19.02
C LEU A 322 -23.07 -2.17 18.46
N ILE A 323 -21.84 -1.76 18.82
CA ILE A 323 -20.62 -2.38 18.33
C ILE A 323 -20.50 -3.82 18.85
N ALA A 324 -20.83 -4.07 20.11
CA ALA A 324 -20.86 -5.43 20.65
C ALA A 324 -21.86 -6.36 19.94
N GLU A 325 -23.04 -5.84 19.56
CA GLU A 325 -24.04 -6.59 18.76
C GLU A 325 -23.46 -6.91 17.37
N ILE A 326 -22.85 -5.93 16.68
CA ILE A 326 -22.22 -6.12 15.38
C ILE A 326 -21.12 -7.20 15.45
N GLN A 327 -20.28 -7.15 16.48
CA GLN A 327 -19.16 -8.10 16.63
C GLN A 327 -19.61 -9.49 17.06
N ASN A 328 -20.48 -9.60 18.05
CA ASN A 328 -20.81 -10.89 18.66
C ASN A 328 -21.95 -11.63 17.95
N ASP A 329 -22.97 -10.90 17.47
CA ASP A 329 -24.15 -11.51 16.88
C ASP A 329 -24.04 -11.61 15.34
N TYR A 330 -23.35 -10.63 14.73
CA TYR A 330 -23.18 -10.57 13.27
C TYR A 330 -21.77 -10.86 12.81
N HIS A 331 -20.79 -11.02 13.71
CA HIS A 331 -19.39 -11.34 13.40
C HIS A 331 -18.78 -10.38 12.36
N MET A 332 -18.97 -9.07 12.56
CA MET A 332 -18.37 -8.02 11.75
C MET A 332 -17.52 -7.12 12.62
N HIS A 333 -16.45 -6.59 12.03
CA HIS A 333 -15.61 -5.56 12.64
C HIS A 333 -16.17 -4.18 12.29
N TYR A 334 -15.91 -3.22 13.17
CA TYR A 334 -16.42 -1.86 13.06
C TYR A 334 -15.29 -0.85 12.87
N MET A 335 -15.26 -0.22 11.69
CA MET A 335 -14.36 0.89 11.38
C MET A 335 -15.10 2.22 11.49
N ILE A 336 -14.40 3.28 11.92
CA ILE A 336 -14.96 4.61 12.04
C ILE A 336 -14.05 5.69 11.46
N SER A 337 -14.65 6.67 10.78
CA SER A 337 -13.95 7.82 10.21
C SER A 337 -13.55 8.82 11.30
N ILE A 338 -12.31 9.29 11.25
CA ILE A 338 -11.75 10.37 12.07
C ILE A 338 -10.94 11.33 11.20
N TRP A 339 -10.80 12.56 11.66
CA TRP A 339 -10.08 13.62 10.96
C TRP A 339 -9.03 14.27 11.85
N PRO A 340 -7.89 14.75 11.29
CA PRO A 340 -6.92 15.52 12.07
C PRO A 340 -7.43 16.91 12.47
N ALA A 341 -8.41 17.45 11.73
CA ALA A 341 -9.11 18.65 12.11
C ALA A 341 -10.12 18.36 13.22
N VAL A 342 -10.14 19.19 14.25
CA VAL A 342 -11.05 19.07 15.39
C VAL A 342 -11.91 20.34 15.54
N GLY A 343 -13.20 20.18 15.81
CA GLY A 343 -14.17 21.27 15.88
C GLY A 343 -14.10 22.06 17.20
N PRO A 344 -14.39 23.37 17.19
CA PRO A 344 -14.16 24.25 18.33
C PRO A 344 -15.04 23.99 19.56
N ALA A 345 -16.14 23.22 19.41
CA ALA A 345 -16.99 22.85 20.54
C ALA A 345 -16.49 21.56 21.25
N THR A 346 -15.47 20.87 20.74
CA THR A 346 -15.01 19.59 21.26
C THR A 346 -14.04 19.74 22.44
N ASP A 347 -13.98 18.72 23.30
CA ASP A 347 -13.04 18.69 24.42
C ASP A 347 -11.59 18.54 23.94
N VAL A 348 -11.38 17.74 22.88
CA VAL A 348 -10.07 17.55 22.26
C VAL A 348 -9.53 18.87 21.70
N TYR A 349 -10.37 19.69 21.05
CA TYR A 349 -9.96 21.02 20.58
C TYR A 349 -9.49 21.88 21.75
N ARG A 350 -10.28 21.97 22.84
CA ARG A 350 -9.94 22.82 23.99
C ARG A 350 -8.61 22.45 24.64
N GLU A 351 -8.29 21.16 24.73
CA GLU A 351 -7.04 20.72 25.33
C GLU A 351 -5.85 20.96 24.39
N LEU A 352 -6.01 20.68 23.11
CA LEU A 352 -4.97 20.96 22.08
C LEU A 352 -4.69 22.46 21.95
N ASP A 353 -5.73 23.32 21.95
CA ASP A 353 -5.60 24.78 21.88
C ASP A 353 -4.88 25.34 23.13
N ALA A 354 -5.25 24.82 24.32
CA ALA A 354 -4.60 25.24 25.56
C ALA A 354 -3.11 24.86 25.61
N GLY A 355 -2.69 23.80 24.92
CA GLY A 355 -1.30 23.38 24.75
C GLY A 355 -0.55 24.10 23.63
N GLY A 356 -1.27 24.88 22.78
CA GLY A 356 -0.70 25.51 21.60
C GLY A 356 -0.41 24.54 20.47
N TYR A 357 -1.11 23.43 20.37
CA TYR A 357 -0.90 22.33 19.44
C TYR A 357 -1.83 22.36 18.23
N LEU A 358 -2.58 23.44 18.01
CA LEU A 358 -3.44 23.62 16.83
C LEU A 358 -2.80 24.64 15.88
N TYR A 359 -2.73 24.28 14.60
CA TYR A 359 -2.28 25.21 13.58
C TYR A 359 -3.21 26.42 13.46
N GLU A 360 -2.66 27.59 13.13
CA GLU A 360 -3.43 28.83 13.00
C GLU A 360 -4.52 28.79 11.93
N PRO A 361 -4.31 28.24 10.72
CA PRO A 361 -5.33 28.22 9.68
C PRO A 361 -6.54 27.38 10.06
N GLU A 362 -7.72 27.96 9.82
CA GLU A 362 -8.98 27.26 9.98
C GLU A 362 -9.21 26.28 8.83
N HIS A 363 -9.60 25.07 9.18
CA HIS A 363 -10.04 24.04 8.23
C HIS A 363 -11.42 24.41 7.65
N TRP A 364 -11.75 23.94 6.44
CA TRP A 364 -13.04 24.21 5.79
C TRP A 364 -14.26 23.76 6.63
N SER A 365 -14.07 22.84 7.56
CA SER A 365 -15.09 22.42 8.53
C SER A 365 -15.24 23.37 9.71
N THR A 366 -14.56 24.51 9.75
CA THR A 366 -14.41 25.45 10.89
C THR A 366 -13.61 24.93 12.08
N GLY A 367 -13.06 23.73 11.99
CA GLY A 367 -12.11 23.18 12.94
C GLY A 367 -10.68 23.68 12.69
N ARG A 368 -9.75 23.18 13.50
CA ARG A 368 -8.30 23.39 13.31
C ARG A 368 -7.57 22.06 13.37
N ILE A 369 -6.52 21.95 12.58
CA ILE A 369 -5.70 20.73 12.48
C ILE A 369 -4.66 20.73 13.60
N TYR A 370 -4.49 19.59 14.26
CA TYR A 370 -3.49 19.44 15.32
C TYR A 370 -2.10 19.19 14.77
N ASP A 371 -1.07 19.60 15.52
CA ASP A 371 0.33 19.36 15.16
C ASP A 371 0.74 17.91 15.44
N ALA A 372 0.62 17.06 14.42
CA ALA A 372 1.02 15.65 14.53
C ALA A 372 2.53 15.43 14.70
N PHE A 373 3.38 16.46 14.48
CA PHE A 373 4.81 16.37 14.73
C PHE A 373 5.15 16.50 16.23
N SER A 374 4.21 17.00 17.06
CA SER A 374 4.33 17.02 18.51
C SER A 374 3.87 15.69 19.12
N GLU A 375 4.72 15.08 19.93
CA GLU A 375 4.37 13.88 20.70
C GLU A 375 3.22 14.16 21.68
N ASP A 376 3.30 15.26 22.42
CA ASP A 376 2.25 15.67 23.37
C ASP A 376 0.88 15.86 22.66
N ALA A 377 0.89 16.43 21.45
CA ALA A 377 -0.34 16.60 20.68
C ALA A 377 -0.93 15.25 20.21
N ARG A 378 -0.09 14.31 19.77
CA ARG A 378 -0.52 12.95 19.43
C ARG A 378 -1.09 12.22 20.66
N ASP A 379 -0.50 12.38 21.82
CA ASP A 379 -0.97 11.78 23.06
C ASP A 379 -2.31 12.37 23.52
N ILE A 380 -2.50 13.69 23.39
CA ILE A 380 -3.79 14.34 23.65
C ILE A 380 -4.85 13.81 22.67
N TYR A 381 -4.56 13.78 21.37
CA TYR A 381 -5.47 13.26 20.35
C TYR A 381 -5.85 11.81 20.63
N TRP A 382 -4.87 10.95 20.92
CA TRP A 382 -5.08 9.56 21.30
C TRP A 382 -5.92 9.39 22.56
N LYS A 383 -5.71 10.18 23.58
CA LYS A 383 -6.50 10.14 24.83
C LYS A 383 -8.01 10.23 24.55
N TYR A 384 -8.43 11.17 23.69
CA TYR A 384 -9.83 11.32 23.33
C TYR A 384 -10.33 10.24 22.39
N LEU A 385 -9.51 9.85 21.42
CA LEU A 385 -9.80 8.77 20.47
C LEU A 385 -10.03 7.46 21.22
N LYS A 386 -9.13 7.12 22.16
CA LYS A 386 -9.27 5.92 22.97
C LYS A 386 -10.54 5.93 23.79
N ALA A 387 -10.78 6.97 24.58
CA ALA A 387 -11.93 7.05 25.48
C ALA A 387 -13.28 7.08 24.74
N GLY A 388 -13.34 7.78 23.59
CA GLY A 388 -14.58 7.99 22.87
C GLY A 388 -14.91 6.93 21.83
N LEU A 389 -13.91 6.23 21.30
CA LEU A 389 -14.07 5.28 20.19
C LEU A 389 -13.51 3.89 20.53
N ILE A 390 -12.22 3.74 20.84
CA ILE A 390 -11.60 2.42 21.06
C ILE A 390 -12.21 1.71 22.29
N ASP A 391 -12.38 2.42 23.39
CA ASP A 391 -13.03 1.86 24.61
C ASP A 391 -14.53 1.59 24.42
N LYS A 392 -15.12 1.98 23.27
CA LYS A 392 -16.48 1.62 22.86
C LYS A 392 -16.52 0.34 22.03
N GLY A 393 -15.38 -0.17 21.61
CA GLY A 393 -15.25 -1.39 20.83
C GLY A 393 -14.86 -1.23 19.37
N VAL A 394 -14.55 0.00 18.92
CA VAL A 394 -14.08 0.25 17.54
C VAL A 394 -12.82 -0.58 17.25
N ASP A 395 -12.82 -1.31 16.13
CA ASP A 395 -11.73 -2.21 15.73
C ASP A 395 -10.69 -1.52 14.83
N ALA A 396 -11.14 -0.56 14.01
CA ALA A 396 -10.29 0.05 12.99
C ALA A 396 -10.60 1.55 12.82
N LEU A 397 -9.61 2.30 12.37
CA LEU A 397 -9.72 3.74 12.15
C LEU A 397 -9.65 4.07 10.65
N TRP A 398 -10.46 5.02 10.21
CA TRP A 398 -10.38 5.63 8.91
C TRP A 398 -9.95 7.08 9.07
N MET A 399 -8.66 7.33 8.87
CA MET A 399 -8.03 8.66 9.05
C MET A 399 -8.13 9.44 7.74
N ASP A 400 -9.19 10.22 7.61
CA ASP A 400 -9.46 11.06 6.45
C ASP A 400 -8.76 12.42 6.57
N GLY A 401 -8.50 13.07 5.45
CA GLY A 401 -7.91 14.43 5.41
C GLY A 401 -6.48 14.54 5.93
N THR A 402 -5.68 13.50 5.79
CA THR A 402 -4.32 13.41 6.33
C THR A 402 -3.22 13.97 5.45
N GLU A 403 -3.54 14.72 4.39
CA GLU A 403 -2.57 15.42 3.52
C GLU A 403 -1.77 16.56 4.20
N PRO A 404 -2.20 17.36 5.17
CA PRO A 404 -3.50 17.68 5.75
C PRO A 404 -4.33 18.66 4.90
N GLU A 405 -5.64 18.49 4.89
CA GLU A 405 -6.55 19.23 4.02
C GLU A 405 -6.95 20.62 4.58
N LEU A 406 -6.87 21.65 3.76
CA LEU A 406 -7.30 23.03 4.10
C LEU A 406 -8.26 23.66 3.09
N GLY A 407 -8.95 22.91 2.26
CA GLY A 407 -9.83 23.48 1.23
C GLY A 407 -9.88 22.60 0.00
N ASP A 408 -10.01 23.19 -1.19
CA ASP A 408 -10.04 22.40 -2.42
C ASP A 408 -8.67 21.77 -2.71
N GLN A 409 -8.55 20.50 -2.38
CA GLN A 409 -7.33 19.71 -2.45
C GLN A 409 -7.10 19.06 -3.82
N HIS A 410 -7.94 19.39 -4.78
CA HIS A 410 -7.89 18.74 -6.09
C HIS A 410 -6.75 19.25 -6.98
N LEU A 411 -6.23 20.44 -6.67
CA LEU A 411 -5.11 21.02 -7.37
C LEU A 411 -3.86 20.96 -6.47
N VAL A 412 -2.78 20.38 -6.96
CA VAL A 412 -1.51 20.27 -6.25
C VAL A 412 -1.02 21.63 -5.73
N GLU A 413 -1.09 22.66 -6.55
CA GLU A 413 -0.68 24.02 -6.17
C GLU A 413 -1.50 24.61 -5.02
N VAL A 414 -2.81 24.35 -5.02
CA VAL A 414 -3.72 24.80 -3.95
C VAL A 414 -3.42 24.03 -2.66
N SER A 415 -3.23 22.72 -2.76
CA SER A 415 -2.87 21.87 -1.63
C SER A 415 -1.57 22.32 -0.99
N GLU A 416 -0.50 22.44 -1.78
CA GLU A 416 0.83 22.91 -1.33
C GLU A 416 0.76 24.28 -0.63
N SER A 417 0.14 25.26 -1.27
CA SER A 417 0.01 26.61 -0.72
C SER A 417 -0.79 26.62 0.59
N ASN A 418 -1.85 25.81 0.69
CA ASN A 418 -2.64 25.72 1.89
C ASN A 418 -1.89 25.04 3.03
N ILE A 419 -1.20 23.94 2.76
CA ILE A 419 -0.42 23.22 3.79
C ILE A 419 0.72 24.11 4.32
N LYS A 420 1.43 24.83 3.47
CA LYS A 420 2.48 25.77 3.89
C LYS A 420 1.99 26.88 4.83
N ARG A 421 0.69 27.23 4.78
CA ARG A 421 0.11 28.23 5.70
C ARG A 421 0.01 27.78 7.15
N PHE A 422 0.24 26.50 7.44
CA PHE A 422 0.31 26.04 8.85
C PHE A 422 1.49 26.62 9.62
N GLY A 423 2.51 27.12 8.93
CA GLY A 423 3.66 27.77 9.57
C GLY A 423 4.62 26.78 10.21
N GLU A 424 4.91 26.98 11.49
CA GLU A 424 5.84 26.13 12.24
C GLU A 424 5.13 24.90 12.79
N THR A 425 5.87 23.78 12.78
CA THR A 425 5.52 22.53 13.47
C THR A 425 6.50 22.31 14.63
N ALA A 426 6.24 21.33 15.48
CA ALA A 426 7.17 20.94 16.53
C ALA A 426 8.55 20.44 16.01
N ARG A 427 8.68 20.23 14.68
CA ARG A 427 9.93 19.76 14.04
C ARG A 427 10.37 20.62 12.83
N GLY A 428 10.14 21.94 12.87
CA GLY A 428 10.51 22.89 11.83
C GLY A 428 9.33 23.32 10.96
N SER A 429 9.59 24.11 9.91
CA SER A 429 8.50 24.69 9.11
C SER A 429 7.68 23.61 8.38
N MET A 430 6.40 23.88 8.19
CA MET A 430 5.53 23.00 7.40
C MET A 430 5.97 22.92 5.94
N ALA A 431 6.62 23.94 5.40
CA ALA A 431 7.21 23.88 4.06
C ALA A 431 8.26 22.77 3.94
N LYS A 432 9.04 22.56 5.01
CA LYS A 432 10.03 21.50 5.11
C LYS A 432 9.41 20.13 5.36
N LYS A 433 8.28 20.06 6.11
CA LYS A 433 7.62 18.84 6.55
C LYS A 433 6.37 18.46 5.73
N LEU A 434 6.15 19.12 4.61
CA LEU A 434 4.95 19.16 3.78
C LEU A 434 4.26 17.79 3.58
N ASN A 435 5.02 16.75 3.24
CA ASN A 435 4.52 15.43 2.84
C ASN A 435 4.44 14.43 4.00
N ALA A 436 5.00 14.72 5.18
CA ALA A 436 5.16 13.73 6.24
C ALA A 436 4.04 13.72 7.30
N TYR A 437 3.00 14.54 7.15
CA TYR A 437 1.95 14.66 8.17
C TYR A 437 1.24 13.32 8.42
N SER A 438 0.86 12.60 7.35
CA SER A 438 0.19 11.29 7.46
C SER A 438 1.06 10.25 8.16
N LEU A 439 2.37 10.23 7.91
CA LEU A 439 3.30 9.37 8.62
C LEU A 439 3.26 9.64 10.13
N MET A 440 3.29 10.91 10.54
CA MET A 440 3.33 11.27 11.96
C MET A 440 2.00 11.00 12.69
N THR A 441 0.87 11.31 12.06
CA THR A 441 -0.44 11.06 12.68
C THR A 441 -0.74 9.57 12.79
N THR A 442 -0.38 8.76 11.78
CA THR A 442 -0.52 7.30 11.85
C THR A 442 0.43 6.65 12.84
N SER A 443 1.68 7.17 12.98
CA SER A 443 2.62 6.70 14.02
C SER A 443 2.04 6.91 15.41
N GLY A 444 1.49 8.10 15.69
CA GLY A 444 0.88 8.38 17.00
C GLY A 444 -0.29 7.45 17.32
N ALA A 445 -1.15 7.14 16.33
CA ALA A 445 -2.25 6.21 16.54
C ALA A 445 -1.75 4.76 16.75
N TYR A 446 -0.82 4.29 15.91
CA TYR A 446 -0.27 2.93 15.97
C TYR A 446 0.48 2.66 17.26
N GLU A 447 1.45 3.51 17.63
CA GLU A 447 2.27 3.36 18.82
C GLU A 447 1.43 3.35 20.10
N ASN A 448 0.47 4.27 20.18
CA ASN A 448 -0.43 4.36 21.32
C ASN A 448 -1.40 3.16 21.38
N PHE A 449 -1.94 2.70 20.24
CA PHE A 449 -2.78 1.51 20.20
C PHE A 449 -2.01 0.26 20.64
N ARG A 450 -0.81 0.04 20.11
CA ARG A 450 0.06 -1.07 20.48
C ARG A 450 0.34 -1.11 21.98
N ARG A 451 0.54 0.05 22.60
CA ARG A 451 0.77 0.17 24.06
C ARG A 451 -0.48 -0.17 24.85
N ASP A 452 -1.65 0.34 24.44
CA ASP A 452 -2.87 0.35 25.25
C ASP A 452 -3.82 -0.81 24.95
N VAL A 453 -3.69 -1.46 23.78
CA VAL A 453 -4.54 -2.56 23.27
C VAL A 453 -3.64 -3.67 22.66
N PRO A 454 -2.75 -4.29 23.45
CA PRO A 454 -1.72 -5.19 22.92
C PRO A 454 -2.26 -6.52 22.36
N ASP A 455 -3.49 -6.90 22.68
CA ASP A 455 -4.09 -8.18 22.30
C ASP A 455 -4.83 -8.13 20.95
N LYS A 456 -4.89 -6.97 20.29
CA LYS A 456 -5.55 -6.78 18.98
C LYS A 456 -4.60 -6.16 17.99
N ARG A 457 -4.64 -6.60 16.74
CA ARG A 457 -3.94 -5.95 15.62
C ARG A 457 -4.59 -4.63 15.26
N PHE A 458 -3.77 -3.59 15.24
CA PHE A 458 -4.20 -2.28 14.76
C PHE A 458 -4.40 -2.32 13.25
N PHE A 459 -5.39 -1.56 12.79
CA PHE A 459 -5.58 -1.26 11.37
C PHE A 459 -6.06 0.17 11.19
N THR A 460 -5.47 0.87 10.25
CA THR A 460 -5.98 2.17 9.81
C THR A 460 -6.00 2.28 8.29
N LEU A 461 -7.05 2.92 7.78
CA LEU A 461 -7.14 3.38 6.41
C LEU A 461 -6.88 4.89 6.40
N THR A 462 -5.99 5.38 5.54
CA THR A 462 -5.63 6.80 5.49
C THR A 462 -5.61 7.32 4.06
N ARG A 463 -6.07 8.58 3.84
CA ARG A 463 -6.16 9.17 2.49
C ARG A 463 -4.79 9.52 1.91
N SER A 464 -3.80 9.73 2.76
CA SER A 464 -2.45 10.10 2.38
C SER A 464 -1.43 9.13 2.95
N ALA A 465 -0.26 9.04 2.31
CA ALA A 465 0.84 8.21 2.78
C ALA A 465 2.19 8.87 2.50
N PHE A 466 3.18 8.53 3.31
CA PHE A 466 4.57 8.91 3.06
C PHE A 466 5.50 7.72 3.35
N ALA A 467 6.75 7.81 2.86
CA ALA A 467 7.76 6.77 3.07
C ALA A 467 7.81 6.30 4.53
N GLY A 468 7.85 4.99 4.74
CA GLY A 468 7.87 4.39 6.07
C GLY A 468 6.49 4.17 6.72
N GLN A 469 5.39 4.65 6.12
CA GLN A 469 4.05 4.54 6.73
C GLN A 469 3.54 3.09 6.84
N GLN A 470 4.07 2.15 6.04
CA GLN A 470 3.72 0.73 6.13
C GLN A 470 3.92 0.14 7.53
N ARG A 471 4.89 0.65 8.31
CA ARG A 471 5.17 0.20 9.68
C ARG A 471 4.05 0.48 10.68
N ASN A 472 3.13 1.36 10.33
CA ASN A 472 2.02 1.80 11.17
C ASN A 472 0.73 1.00 10.94
N ALA A 473 0.78 -0.19 10.33
CA ALA A 473 -0.40 -0.98 9.94
C ALA A 473 -1.42 -0.17 9.13
N ALA A 474 -0.91 0.72 8.26
CA ALA A 474 -1.71 1.65 7.49
C ALA A 474 -1.90 1.16 6.06
N ALA A 475 -3.14 1.23 5.59
CA ALA A 475 -3.51 1.12 4.19
C ALA A 475 -3.91 2.48 3.64
N THR A 476 -3.83 2.66 2.33
CA THR A 476 -4.21 3.91 1.67
C THR A 476 -5.27 3.65 0.59
N TRP A 477 -6.14 4.62 0.36
CA TRP A 477 -7.09 4.57 -0.75
C TRP A 477 -6.93 5.76 -1.70
N THR A 478 -7.57 5.69 -2.83
CA THR A 478 -7.40 6.63 -3.94
C THR A 478 -8.12 7.98 -3.77
N GLY A 479 -8.69 8.25 -2.59
CA GLY A 479 -9.41 9.49 -2.32
C GLY A 479 -10.70 9.62 -3.14
N ASP A 480 -11.13 10.85 -3.38
CA ASP A 480 -12.44 11.20 -3.94
C ASP A 480 -12.42 11.20 -5.48
N ILE A 481 -12.33 10.01 -6.06
CA ILE A 481 -12.29 9.79 -7.52
C ILE A 481 -13.68 9.74 -8.15
N ASN A 482 -13.76 9.93 -9.48
CA ASN A 482 -15.02 9.95 -10.22
C ASN A 482 -15.35 8.60 -10.87
N ALA A 483 -16.65 8.29 -10.98
CA ALA A 483 -17.17 7.10 -11.62
C ALA A 483 -17.03 7.18 -13.15
N ARG A 484 -15.88 6.71 -13.67
CA ARG A 484 -15.53 6.67 -15.08
C ARG A 484 -14.61 5.49 -15.35
N PHE A 485 -14.69 4.88 -16.51
CA PHE A 485 -13.81 3.76 -16.85
C PHE A 485 -12.34 4.16 -17.06
N ASP A 486 -12.07 5.36 -17.59
CA ASP A 486 -10.71 5.88 -17.71
C ASP A 486 -10.09 6.11 -16.31
N VAL A 487 -10.83 6.70 -15.38
CA VAL A 487 -10.40 6.84 -13.98
C VAL A 487 -10.20 5.46 -13.34
N PHE A 488 -11.07 4.49 -13.62
CA PHE A 488 -10.88 3.12 -13.14
C PHE A 488 -9.58 2.50 -13.70
N ARG A 489 -9.27 2.71 -14.98
CA ARG A 489 -8.03 2.22 -15.58
C ARG A 489 -6.80 2.78 -14.87
N ASP A 490 -6.80 4.09 -14.57
CA ASP A 490 -5.70 4.75 -13.88
C ASP A 490 -5.44 4.18 -12.47
N GLN A 491 -6.46 3.58 -11.82
CA GLN A 491 -6.29 2.95 -10.52
C GLN A 491 -5.38 1.72 -10.57
N ILE A 492 -5.25 1.05 -11.71
CA ILE A 492 -4.40 -0.15 -11.84
C ILE A 492 -2.94 0.24 -11.69
N SER A 493 -2.45 1.16 -12.54
CA SER A 493 -1.07 1.66 -12.46
C SER A 493 -0.79 2.37 -11.13
N SER A 494 -1.77 3.12 -10.62
CA SER A 494 -1.72 3.82 -9.34
C SER A 494 -1.46 2.87 -8.16
N GLY A 495 -2.25 1.80 -8.03
CA GLY A 495 -2.11 0.81 -6.96
C GLY A 495 -0.84 -0.03 -7.10
N VAL A 496 -0.44 -0.36 -8.33
CA VAL A 496 0.81 -1.09 -8.60
C VAL A 496 2.03 -0.24 -8.22
N ASN A 497 2.11 1.02 -8.68
CA ASN A 497 3.21 1.92 -8.32
C ASN A 497 3.27 2.24 -6.84
N PHE A 498 2.10 2.41 -6.18
CA PHE A 498 2.03 2.57 -4.73
C PHE A 498 2.64 1.37 -3.98
N SER A 499 2.33 0.16 -4.43
CA SER A 499 2.88 -1.07 -3.86
C SER A 499 4.39 -1.22 -4.14
N MET A 500 4.84 -0.89 -5.35
CA MET A 500 6.25 -0.89 -5.74
C MET A 500 7.05 0.21 -5.04
N ALA A 501 6.40 1.28 -4.57
CA ALA A 501 7.01 2.26 -3.67
C ALA A 501 7.21 1.76 -2.23
N GLY A 502 6.98 0.47 -1.95
CA GLY A 502 7.27 -0.16 -0.67
C GLY A 502 6.12 -0.19 0.33
N ILE A 503 4.95 0.42 0.05
CA ILE A 503 3.76 0.42 0.92
C ILE A 503 2.75 -0.61 0.41
N PRO A 504 2.58 -1.79 1.07
CA PRO A 504 1.94 -2.96 0.47
C PRO A 504 0.41 -2.96 0.51
N TYR A 505 -0.22 -2.15 1.37
CA TYR A 505 -1.66 -2.19 1.60
C TYR A 505 -2.37 -0.99 0.99
N TRP A 506 -3.22 -1.30 0.02
CA TRP A 506 -3.89 -0.32 -0.80
C TRP A 506 -5.30 -0.78 -1.17
N THR A 507 -6.17 0.18 -1.44
CA THR A 507 -7.52 -0.04 -1.97
C THR A 507 -7.97 1.15 -2.81
N THR A 508 -9.14 1.03 -3.41
CA THR A 508 -9.85 2.11 -4.12
C THR A 508 -11.29 2.15 -3.62
N ASP A 509 -11.98 3.23 -3.88
CA ASP A 509 -13.42 3.29 -3.72
C ASP A 509 -14.07 2.54 -4.88
N ILE A 510 -14.54 1.30 -4.63
CA ILE A 510 -15.22 0.51 -5.66
C ILE A 510 -16.49 1.22 -6.12
N GLY A 511 -16.57 1.49 -7.43
CA GLY A 511 -17.62 2.26 -8.05
C GLY A 511 -17.42 3.78 -7.96
N ALA A 512 -16.24 4.21 -7.51
CA ALA A 512 -15.77 5.57 -7.26
C ALA A 512 -16.53 6.31 -6.14
N PHE A 513 -15.91 7.37 -5.61
CA PHE A 513 -16.53 8.22 -4.60
C PHE A 513 -17.68 9.05 -5.23
N PHE A 514 -17.40 9.85 -6.25
CA PHE A 514 -18.40 10.66 -6.94
C PHE A 514 -19.03 9.93 -8.14
N ILE A 515 -20.33 9.77 -8.16
CA ILE A 515 -21.10 9.39 -9.34
C ILE A 515 -21.77 10.61 -10.00
N GLU A 516 -21.96 11.70 -9.24
CA GLU A 516 -22.53 12.95 -9.70
C GLU A 516 -21.46 13.81 -10.34
N GLY A 517 -21.71 14.31 -11.55
CA GLY A 517 -20.75 15.13 -12.29
C GLY A 517 -19.60 14.33 -12.95
N THR A 518 -18.91 15.00 -13.83
CA THR A 518 -17.77 14.43 -14.58
C THR A 518 -16.41 14.80 -14.01
N ASP A 519 -16.37 15.72 -13.06
CA ASP A 519 -15.16 16.19 -12.39
C ASP A 519 -15.47 16.54 -10.92
N LYS A 520 -15.09 15.65 -10.01
CA LYS A 520 -15.16 15.85 -8.55
C LYS A 520 -16.55 16.35 -8.10
N GLY A 521 -17.59 15.67 -8.55
CA GLY A 521 -18.97 16.03 -8.30
C GLY A 521 -19.47 17.25 -9.07
N LYS A 522 -18.66 17.84 -9.97
CA LYS A 522 -19.04 19.00 -10.82
C LYS A 522 -19.36 18.55 -12.25
N GLY A 523 -20.16 19.36 -12.93
CA GLY A 523 -20.60 19.09 -14.33
C GLY A 523 -21.78 18.12 -14.41
N PRO A 524 -22.15 17.68 -15.63
CA PRO A 524 -23.26 16.75 -15.82
C PRO A 524 -22.91 15.35 -15.32
N ALA A 525 -23.84 14.66 -14.66
CA ALA A 525 -23.68 13.27 -14.25
C ALA A 525 -23.64 12.34 -15.48
N LEU A 526 -22.68 11.40 -15.51
CA LEU A 526 -22.65 10.33 -16.48
C LEU A 526 -23.73 9.27 -16.23
N TYR A 527 -24.08 9.08 -14.96
CA TYR A 527 -25.02 8.06 -14.49
C TYR A 527 -26.12 8.70 -13.64
N PRO A 528 -27.09 9.44 -14.24
CA PRO A 528 -28.06 10.23 -13.50
C PRO A 528 -29.01 9.37 -12.65
N GLU A 529 -29.17 8.09 -12.95
CA GLU A 529 -30.01 7.15 -12.22
C GLU A 529 -29.24 6.35 -11.15
N GLY A 530 -27.92 6.61 -11.00
CA GLY A 530 -27.08 5.98 -10.00
C GLY A 530 -27.07 4.44 -10.11
N HIS A 531 -27.22 3.72 -8.99
CA HIS A 531 -27.20 2.26 -8.92
C HIS A 531 -28.29 1.55 -9.77
N THR A 532 -29.28 2.28 -10.28
CA THR A 532 -30.30 1.72 -11.19
C THR A 532 -29.92 1.88 -12.66
N ASP A 533 -28.92 2.69 -12.98
CA ASP A 533 -28.37 2.86 -14.32
C ASP A 533 -27.59 1.61 -14.76
N PRO A 534 -27.97 0.95 -15.88
CA PRO A 534 -27.25 -0.24 -16.34
C PRO A 534 -25.77 0.01 -16.64
N SER A 535 -25.42 1.22 -17.15
CA SER A 535 -24.02 1.59 -17.44
C SER A 535 -23.19 1.72 -16.16
N TYR A 536 -23.77 2.31 -15.11
CA TYR A 536 -23.11 2.37 -13.80
C TYR A 536 -23.01 0.99 -13.15
N ARG A 537 -24.03 0.15 -13.28
CA ARG A 537 -23.98 -1.25 -12.80
C ARG A 537 -22.83 -2.02 -13.45
N GLU A 538 -22.59 -1.83 -14.77
CA GLU A 538 -21.46 -2.43 -15.44
C GLU A 538 -20.13 -1.92 -14.88
N LEU A 539 -19.97 -0.59 -14.74
CA LEU A 539 -18.77 0.00 -14.12
C LEU A 539 -18.54 -0.56 -12.70
N TYR A 540 -19.60 -0.58 -11.89
CA TYR A 540 -19.49 -1.05 -10.50
C TYR A 540 -19.12 -2.54 -10.44
N VAL A 541 -19.72 -3.40 -11.25
CA VAL A 541 -19.37 -4.83 -11.33
C VAL A 541 -17.92 -5.01 -11.75
N ARG A 542 -17.46 -4.33 -12.80
CA ARG A 542 -16.07 -4.43 -13.26
C ARG A 542 -15.07 -3.94 -12.21
N TRP A 543 -15.41 -2.86 -11.50
CA TRP A 543 -14.58 -2.36 -10.40
C TRP A 543 -14.59 -3.28 -9.18
N PHE A 544 -15.73 -3.91 -8.88
CA PHE A 544 -15.83 -4.89 -7.80
C PHE A 544 -15.01 -6.16 -8.09
N GLN A 545 -15.01 -6.62 -9.33
CA GLN A 545 -14.16 -7.71 -9.81
C GLN A 545 -12.68 -7.39 -9.58
N PHE A 546 -12.23 -6.19 -9.94
CA PHE A 546 -10.88 -5.71 -9.64
C PHE A 546 -10.61 -5.63 -8.14
N GLY A 547 -11.54 -5.06 -7.36
CA GLY A 547 -11.42 -4.92 -5.91
C GLY A 547 -11.23 -6.26 -5.19
N ALA A 548 -11.84 -7.35 -5.69
CA ALA A 548 -11.62 -8.68 -5.15
C ALA A 548 -10.17 -9.17 -5.26
N PHE A 549 -9.35 -8.55 -6.12
CA PHE A 549 -7.93 -8.82 -6.31
C PHE A 549 -7.05 -7.61 -5.95
N SER A 550 -7.55 -6.71 -5.12
CA SER A 550 -6.76 -5.67 -4.45
C SER A 550 -6.33 -6.14 -3.06
N PRO A 551 -5.27 -5.58 -2.46
CA PRO A 551 -4.87 -5.93 -1.10
C PRO A 551 -6.02 -5.83 -0.09
N LEU A 552 -6.84 -4.77 -0.18
CA LEU A 552 -8.08 -4.62 0.57
C LEU A 552 -9.27 -4.50 -0.38
N PHE A 553 -10.41 -5.05 0.04
CA PHE A 553 -11.61 -5.17 -0.77
C PHE A 553 -12.76 -4.33 -0.18
N ARG A 554 -12.91 -3.07 -0.65
CA ARG A 554 -13.78 -2.08 -0.01
C ARG A 554 -14.66 -1.34 -1.01
N SER A 555 -15.98 -1.39 -0.83
CA SER A 555 -16.92 -0.50 -1.51
C SER A 555 -17.14 0.79 -0.71
N HIS A 556 -17.09 1.93 -1.38
CA HIS A 556 -17.38 3.23 -0.79
C HIS A 556 -17.79 4.24 -1.86
N GLY A 557 -18.48 5.30 -1.46
CA GLY A 557 -18.81 6.47 -2.28
C GLY A 557 -20.08 7.19 -1.84
N THR A 558 -20.34 8.31 -2.49
CA THR A 558 -21.50 9.18 -2.26
C THR A 558 -22.50 9.14 -3.43
N GLY A 559 -23.63 9.82 -3.30
CA GLY A 559 -24.64 10.05 -4.35
C GLY A 559 -25.53 8.83 -4.67
N THR A 560 -25.11 7.60 -4.37
CA THR A 560 -25.92 6.39 -4.58
C THR A 560 -25.54 5.29 -3.60
N PRO A 561 -26.44 4.34 -3.26
CA PRO A 561 -26.12 3.19 -2.43
C PRO A 561 -24.98 2.34 -3.01
N ARG A 562 -24.24 1.65 -2.13
CA ARG A 562 -23.12 0.75 -2.48
C ARG A 562 -23.35 -0.69 -2.03
N GLU A 563 -24.44 -0.98 -1.33
CA GLU A 563 -24.77 -2.31 -0.88
C GLU A 563 -25.11 -3.22 -2.08
N VAL A 564 -24.60 -4.46 -2.07
CA VAL A 564 -24.68 -5.43 -3.20
C VAL A 564 -26.11 -5.59 -3.75
N TRP A 565 -27.12 -5.72 -2.88
CA TRP A 565 -28.53 -5.90 -3.28
C TRP A 565 -29.17 -4.66 -3.91
N ARG A 566 -28.51 -3.50 -3.87
CA ARG A 566 -28.99 -2.29 -4.58
C ARG A 566 -28.75 -2.39 -6.09
N PHE A 567 -27.84 -3.26 -6.49
CA PHE A 567 -27.51 -3.48 -7.91
C PHE A 567 -28.34 -4.59 -8.54
N GLY A 568 -29.25 -5.22 -7.82
CA GLY A 568 -30.16 -6.27 -8.29
C GLY A 568 -30.58 -7.21 -7.17
N GLU A 569 -31.52 -8.11 -7.51
CA GLU A 569 -31.95 -9.19 -6.64
C GLU A 569 -31.36 -10.53 -7.12
N PRO A 570 -31.41 -11.62 -6.32
CA PRO A 570 -31.00 -12.95 -6.77
C PRO A 570 -31.59 -13.32 -8.13
N GLY A 571 -30.71 -13.65 -9.08
CA GLY A 571 -31.04 -13.90 -10.48
C GLY A 571 -30.79 -12.74 -11.43
N ASP A 572 -30.53 -11.53 -10.91
CA ASP A 572 -30.09 -10.40 -11.72
C ASP A 572 -28.57 -10.47 -11.98
N TRP A 573 -28.17 -10.18 -13.20
CA TRP A 573 -26.77 -10.34 -13.65
C TRP A 573 -25.74 -9.59 -12.78
N ALA A 574 -26.08 -8.37 -12.34
CA ALA A 574 -25.15 -7.58 -11.52
C ALA A 574 -25.03 -8.16 -10.10
N TYR A 575 -26.15 -8.54 -9.49
CA TYR A 575 -26.16 -9.19 -8.17
C TYR A 575 -25.33 -10.47 -8.18
N GLU A 576 -25.59 -11.37 -9.16
CA GLU A 576 -24.89 -12.66 -9.26
C GLU A 576 -23.37 -12.46 -9.47
N ALA A 577 -22.97 -11.50 -10.32
CA ALA A 577 -21.57 -11.20 -10.55
C ALA A 577 -20.87 -10.67 -9.27
N LEU A 578 -21.51 -9.79 -8.52
CA LEU A 578 -20.98 -9.24 -7.27
C LEU A 578 -20.82 -10.34 -6.21
N VAL A 579 -21.87 -11.12 -5.97
CA VAL A 579 -21.86 -12.22 -4.98
C VAL A 579 -20.84 -13.30 -5.36
N ARG A 580 -20.69 -13.60 -6.66
CA ARG A 580 -19.70 -14.56 -7.17
C ARG A 580 -18.27 -14.15 -6.80
N PHE A 581 -17.88 -12.89 -7.07
CA PHE A 581 -16.54 -12.40 -6.77
C PHE A 581 -16.29 -12.22 -5.28
N ASP A 582 -17.31 -11.87 -4.51
CA ASP A 582 -17.22 -11.83 -3.06
C ASP A 582 -16.95 -13.23 -2.48
N HIS A 583 -17.70 -14.25 -2.89
CA HIS A 583 -17.41 -15.63 -2.51
C HIS A 583 -16.02 -16.11 -2.96
N LEU A 584 -15.57 -15.73 -4.15
CA LEU A 584 -14.21 -16.05 -4.62
C LEU A 584 -13.14 -15.43 -3.72
N ARG A 585 -13.31 -14.17 -3.30
CA ARG A 585 -12.40 -13.50 -2.34
C ARG A 585 -12.27 -14.32 -1.06
N TYR A 586 -13.37 -14.79 -0.50
CA TYR A 586 -13.37 -15.59 0.73
C TYR A 586 -12.75 -16.98 0.54
N ARG A 587 -12.92 -17.59 -0.63
CA ARG A 587 -12.21 -18.83 -0.95
C ARG A 587 -10.72 -18.65 -1.10
N LEU A 588 -10.28 -17.49 -1.57
CA LEU A 588 -8.87 -17.13 -1.71
C LEU A 588 -8.19 -16.72 -0.39
N LEU A 589 -8.90 -16.63 0.74
CA LEU A 589 -8.29 -16.19 2.00
C LEU A 589 -7.04 -16.99 2.42
N PRO A 590 -6.94 -18.32 2.25
CA PRO A 590 -5.70 -19.04 2.55
C PRO A 590 -4.52 -18.57 1.70
N TYR A 591 -4.76 -18.26 0.42
CA TYR A 591 -3.76 -17.69 -0.49
C TYR A 591 -3.39 -16.26 -0.09
N ILE A 592 -4.39 -15.41 0.15
CA ILE A 592 -4.21 -13.99 0.49
C ILE A 592 -3.49 -13.83 1.82
N TYR A 593 -3.91 -14.57 2.84
CA TYR A 593 -3.34 -14.47 4.19
C TYR A 593 -1.91 -15.00 4.26
N SER A 594 -1.61 -16.06 3.52
CA SER A 594 -0.22 -16.56 3.38
C SER A 594 0.66 -15.56 2.61
N THR A 595 0.11 -14.90 1.58
CA THR A 595 0.81 -13.82 0.87
C THR A 595 1.06 -12.61 1.79
N ALA A 596 0.08 -12.26 2.63
CA ALA A 596 0.24 -11.18 3.62
C ALA A 596 1.33 -11.49 4.66
N TRP A 597 1.47 -12.75 5.07
CA TRP A 597 2.58 -13.14 5.92
C TRP A 597 3.94 -12.93 5.24
N ARG A 598 4.05 -13.25 3.94
CA ARG A 598 5.26 -12.95 3.17
C ARG A 598 5.54 -11.44 3.10
N VAL A 599 4.49 -10.61 3.00
CA VAL A 599 4.64 -9.14 3.05
C VAL A 599 5.34 -8.71 4.34
N THR A 600 4.92 -9.26 5.48
CA THR A 600 5.48 -8.94 6.80
C THR A 600 6.86 -9.57 7.01
N ASN A 601 7.04 -10.84 6.64
CA ASN A 601 8.21 -11.62 6.97
C ASN A 601 9.36 -11.47 5.96
N GLU A 602 9.04 -11.27 4.68
CA GLU A 602 10.01 -11.28 3.57
C GLU A 602 10.12 -9.93 2.86
N GLY A 603 9.28 -8.94 3.22
CA GLY A 603 9.18 -7.70 2.46
C GLY A 603 8.49 -7.88 1.09
N TYR A 604 7.74 -8.97 0.88
CA TYR A 604 7.06 -9.28 -0.36
C TYR A 604 5.96 -8.25 -0.71
N THR A 605 5.55 -8.18 -1.97
CA THR A 605 4.51 -7.26 -2.45
C THR A 605 3.32 -8.05 -3.00
N MET A 606 2.09 -7.75 -2.51
CA MET A 606 0.87 -8.49 -2.89
C MET A 606 0.32 -8.06 -4.26
N MET A 607 0.25 -6.76 -4.54
CA MET A 607 -0.15 -6.21 -5.84
C MET A 607 1.11 -5.82 -6.61
N ARG A 608 1.44 -6.57 -7.67
CA ARG A 608 2.76 -6.60 -8.29
C ARG A 608 2.72 -6.16 -9.75
N GLY A 609 3.60 -5.25 -10.13
CA GLY A 609 3.82 -4.96 -11.55
C GLY A 609 4.44 -6.16 -12.28
N LEU A 610 4.06 -6.40 -13.51
CA LEU A 610 4.61 -7.51 -14.31
C LEU A 610 6.15 -7.51 -14.38
N PRO A 611 6.85 -6.36 -14.43
CA PRO A 611 8.31 -6.32 -14.41
C PRO A 611 8.97 -6.90 -13.15
N MET A 612 8.24 -7.04 -12.03
CA MET A 612 8.80 -7.64 -10.81
C MET A 612 9.12 -9.12 -11.00
N ASP A 613 8.29 -9.84 -11.74
CA ASP A 613 8.44 -11.28 -11.99
C ASP A 613 8.98 -11.59 -13.39
N PHE A 614 8.87 -10.64 -14.33
CA PHE A 614 9.26 -10.79 -15.74
C PHE A 614 10.23 -9.68 -16.18
N THR A 615 11.22 -9.37 -15.35
CA THR A 615 12.22 -8.30 -15.56
C THR A 615 12.96 -8.41 -16.91
N HIS A 616 13.12 -9.63 -17.44
CA HIS A 616 13.80 -9.85 -18.72
C HIS A 616 12.87 -9.68 -19.94
N ASP A 617 11.57 -9.54 -19.73
CA ASP A 617 10.58 -9.35 -20.78
C ASP A 617 10.19 -7.88 -20.89
N ARG A 618 10.88 -7.14 -21.73
CA ARG A 618 10.64 -5.70 -21.91
C ARG A 618 9.22 -5.35 -22.33
N ALA A 619 8.48 -6.27 -22.95
CA ALA A 619 7.10 -6.04 -23.31
C ALA A 619 6.20 -5.79 -22.10
N THR A 620 6.66 -6.19 -20.90
CA THR A 620 5.91 -6.00 -19.65
C THR A 620 6.06 -4.61 -19.03
N PHE A 621 7.08 -3.83 -19.44
CA PHE A 621 7.50 -2.61 -18.72
C PHE A 621 6.44 -1.51 -18.71
N ASP A 622 5.70 -1.37 -19.81
CA ASP A 622 4.72 -0.31 -20.00
C ASP A 622 3.26 -0.80 -19.91
N ILE A 623 3.04 -2.07 -19.48
CA ILE A 623 1.68 -2.60 -19.36
C ILE A 623 1.02 -2.03 -18.10
N ASP A 624 -0.02 -1.23 -18.29
CA ASP A 624 -0.74 -0.46 -17.30
C ASP A 624 -2.10 -1.08 -16.87
N ASN A 625 -2.52 -2.17 -17.52
CA ASN A 625 -3.83 -2.79 -17.34
C ASN A 625 -3.78 -4.26 -16.91
N GLN A 626 -2.60 -4.75 -16.56
CA GLN A 626 -2.37 -6.11 -16.07
C GLN A 626 -1.39 -6.07 -14.89
N TYR A 627 -1.63 -6.90 -13.89
CA TYR A 627 -0.75 -7.02 -12.73
C TYR A 627 -0.85 -8.41 -12.13
N LEU A 628 0.11 -8.79 -11.28
CA LEU A 628 0.02 -10.00 -10.48
C LEU A 628 -0.57 -9.70 -9.09
N PHE A 629 -1.52 -10.52 -8.68
CA PHE A 629 -2.03 -10.57 -7.32
C PHE A 629 -1.42 -11.77 -6.60
N GLY A 630 -0.47 -11.51 -5.72
CA GLY A 630 0.41 -12.53 -5.16
C GLY A 630 1.26 -13.21 -6.24
N PRO A 631 1.83 -14.40 -5.95
CA PRO A 631 2.79 -15.04 -6.85
C PRO A 631 2.17 -15.73 -8.08
N SER A 632 0.84 -15.94 -8.10
CA SER A 632 0.26 -16.93 -9.02
C SER A 632 -0.97 -16.47 -9.80
N MET A 633 -1.41 -15.22 -9.69
CA MET A 633 -2.63 -14.78 -10.37
C MET A 633 -2.41 -13.47 -11.11
N MET A 634 -2.24 -13.53 -12.44
CA MET A 634 -2.26 -12.33 -13.28
C MET A 634 -3.69 -11.91 -13.55
N VAL A 635 -4.03 -10.70 -13.14
CA VAL A 635 -5.38 -10.13 -13.19
C VAL A 635 -5.43 -9.10 -14.30
N VAL A 636 -6.49 -9.11 -15.09
CA VAL A 636 -6.69 -8.21 -16.23
C VAL A 636 -8.06 -7.55 -16.13
N PRO A 637 -8.19 -6.43 -15.41
CA PRO A 637 -9.46 -5.74 -15.25
C PRO A 637 -10.02 -5.25 -16.58
N VAL A 638 -11.35 -5.32 -16.75
CA VAL A 638 -12.05 -4.79 -17.90
C VAL A 638 -12.40 -3.33 -17.64
N THR A 639 -11.73 -2.43 -18.33
CA THR A 639 -11.78 -0.97 -18.07
C THR A 639 -12.49 -0.18 -19.16
N GLU A 640 -13.57 -0.76 -19.71
CA GLU A 640 -14.41 -0.13 -20.74
C GLU A 640 -15.84 -0.66 -20.67
N HIS A 641 -16.81 0.14 -21.18
CA HIS A 641 -18.17 -0.33 -21.38
C HIS A 641 -18.24 -1.33 -22.52
N GLN A 642 -18.76 -2.52 -22.25
CA GLN A 642 -18.93 -3.57 -23.27
C GLN A 642 -20.38 -3.98 -23.47
N TYR A 643 -21.19 -4.00 -22.42
CA TYR A 643 -22.58 -4.47 -22.43
C TYR A 643 -23.59 -3.33 -22.38
N PHE A 644 -23.36 -2.35 -21.56
CA PHE A 644 -24.27 -1.23 -21.30
C PHE A 644 -23.54 0.11 -21.52
N PRO A 645 -23.31 0.50 -22.79
CA PRO A 645 -22.59 1.73 -23.11
C PRO A 645 -23.40 2.97 -22.73
N LEU A 646 -22.70 4.09 -22.54
CA LEU A 646 -23.34 5.39 -22.35
C LEU A 646 -24.19 5.77 -23.56
N GLU A 647 -25.20 6.64 -23.35
CA GLU A 647 -26.10 7.11 -24.41
C GLU A 647 -25.32 7.63 -25.63
N GLY A 648 -25.71 7.17 -26.80
CA GLY A 648 -25.05 7.54 -28.06
C GLY A 648 -23.89 6.64 -28.51
N THR A 649 -23.51 5.65 -27.70
CA THR A 649 -22.50 4.61 -28.03
C THR A 649 -23.20 3.27 -28.28
N ALA A 650 -22.57 2.36 -29.02
CA ALA A 650 -23.10 1.04 -29.30
C ALA A 650 -22.46 -0.02 -28.36
N ALA A 651 -23.26 -0.97 -27.87
CA ALA A 651 -22.74 -2.14 -27.16
C ALA A 651 -21.83 -2.98 -28.09
N VAL A 652 -20.81 -3.61 -27.50
CA VAL A 652 -19.89 -4.48 -28.22
C VAL A 652 -20.62 -5.80 -28.54
N SER A 653 -20.65 -6.21 -29.80
CA SER A 653 -21.37 -7.42 -30.22
C SER A 653 -20.75 -8.72 -29.72
N SER A 654 -19.47 -8.69 -29.39
CA SER A 654 -18.72 -9.84 -28.85
C SER A 654 -17.63 -9.30 -27.90
N PRO A 655 -17.95 -9.13 -26.60
CA PRO A 655 -17.01 -8.56 -25.63
C PRO A 655 -15.76 -9.41 -25.51
N MET A 656 -14.63 -8.81 -25.81
CA MET A 656 -13.29 -9.42 -25.80
C MET A 656 -12.29 -8.38 -25.28
N ILE A 657 -11.19 -8.84 -24.72
CA ILE A 657 -10.03 -8.01 -24.38
C ILE A 657 -8.76 -8.68 -24.87
N ASP A 658 -7.82 -7.87 -25.33
CA ASP A 658 -6.48 -8.33 -25.63
C ASP A 658 -5.61 -8.23 -24.38
N LEU A 659 -4.86 -9.31 -24.07
CA LEU A 659 -3.92 -9.36 -22.97
C LEU A 659 -2.60 -9.98 -23.40
N TYR A 660 -1.52 -9.50 -22.81
CA TYR A 660 -0.18 -10.04 -23.03
C TYR A 660 0.11 -11.12 -22.01
N LEU A 661 0.59 -12.25 -22.47
CA LEU A 661 1.10 -13.34 -21.65
C LEU A 661 2.62 -13.23 -21.61
N PRO A 662 3.23 -12.82 -20.50
CA PRO A 662 4.68 -12.75 -20.36
C PRO A 662 5.39 -14.03 -20.78
N SER A 663 6.57 -13.86 -21.37
CA SER A 663 7.41 -14.97 -21.87
C SER A 663 8.00 -15.80 -20.72
N GLN A 664 8.65 -16.92 -21.04
CA GLN A 664 9.35 -17.85 -20.15
C GLN A 664 8.47 -18.83 -19.37
N THR A 665 7.15 -18.69 -19.36
CA THR A 665 6.22 -19.66 -18.79
C THR A 665 5.00 -19.82 -19.69
N ASP A 666 4.32 -20.94 -19.56
CA ASP A 666 2.97 -21.11 -20.11
C ASP A 666 1.93 -20.61 -19.09
N TRP A 667 0.75 -20.32 -19.59
CA TRP A 667 -0.33 -19.71 -18.80
C TRP A 667 -1.60 -20.52 -18.89
N TYR A 668 -2.32 -20.61 -17.79
CA TYR A 668 -3.65 -21.19 -17.71
C TYR A 668 -4.70 -20.12 -17.52
N ASP A 669 -5.75 -20.16 -18.31
CA ASP A 669 -6.96 -19.39 -18.02
C ASP A 669 -7.65 -19.98 -16.78
N PHE A 670 -7.86 -19.15 -15.76
CA PHE A 670 -8.42 -19.60 -14.48
C PHE A 670 -9.85 -20.16 -14.63
N TRP A 671 -10.64 -19.59 -15.56
CA TRP A 671 -12.05 -19.96 -15.71
C TRP A 671 -12.27 -21.24 -16.51
N SER A 672 -11.47 -21.47 -17.51
CA SER A 672 -11.60 -22.62 -18.42
C SER A 672 -10.52 -23.69 -18.26
N GLY A 673 -9.44 -23.42 -17.57
CA GLY A 673 -8.28 -24.31 -17.47
C GLY A 673 -7.50 -24.47 -18.77
N LYS A 674 -7.83 -23.69 -19.79
CA LYS A 674 -7.14 -23.72 -21.07
C LYS A 674 -5.72 -23.18 -20.93
N ARG A 675 -4.77 -23.92 -21.51
CA ARG A 675 -3.35 -23.56 -21.50
C ARG A 675 -2.95 -22.80 -22.74
N TYR A 676 -2.12 -21.75 -22.55
CA TYR A 676 -1.55 -20.91 -23.59
C TYR A 676 -0.04 -20.82 -23.41
N GLN A 677 0.67 -20.69 -24.52
CA GLN A 677 2.11 -20.42 -24.47
C GLN A 677 2.36 -18.94 -24.13
N GLY A 678 3.40 -18.65 -23.34
CA GLY A 678 3.83 -17.28 -23.08
C GLY A 678 4.50 -16.59 -24.26
N GLY A 679 4.82 -15.30 -24.11
CA GLY A 679 5.46 -14.46 -25.11
C GLY A 679 4.51 -14.04 -26.25
N GLN A 680 3.21 -13.94 -26.02
CA GLN A 680 2.23 -13.56 -27.03
C GLN A 680 1.06 -12.76 -26.45
N THR A 681 0.40 -12.00 -27.30
CA THR A 681 -0.90 -11.40 -27.00
C THR A 681 -2.00 -12.35 -27.44
N ILE A 682 -3.00 -12.55 -26.57
CA ILE A 682 -4.21 -13.31 -26.87
C ILE A 682 -5.43 -12.43 -26.72
N SER A 683 -6.50 -12.77 -27.45
CA SER A 683 -7.82 -12.17 -27.27
C SER A 683 -8.70 -13.15 -26.49
N THR A 684 -9.30 -12.70 -25.40
CA THR A 684 -10.13 -13.55 -24.54
C THR A 684 -11.53 -12.95 -24.31
N PRO A 685 -12.60 -13.77 -24.22
CA PRO A 685 -13.93 -13.29 -23.89
C PRO A 685 -13.97 -12.67 -22.48
N THR A 686 -14.87 -11.69 -22.33
CA THR A 686 -15.09 -10.99 -21.06
C THR A 686 -16.56 -11.04 -20.66
N PRO A 687 -17.14 -12.22 -20.32
CA PRO A 687 -18.48 -12.30 -19.76
C PRO A 687 -18.65 -11.30 -18.61
N ILE A 688 -19.85 -10.76 -18.42
CA ILE A 688 -20.06 -9.72 -17.40
C ILE A 688 -19.77 -10.22 -15.97
N ASP A 689 -19.93 -11.49 -15.74
CA ASP A 689 -19.71 -12.21 -14.49
C ASP A 689 -18.31 -12.85 -14.37
N GLU A 690 -17.41 -12.53 -15.32
CA GLU A 690 -15.99 -12.97 -15.31
C GLU A 690 -15.06 -11.82 -15.64
N MET A 691 -13.89 -11.84 -15.02
CA MET A 691 -12.75 -11.00 -15.34
C MET A 691 -11.60 -11.91 -15.73
N PRO A 692 -10.85 -11.65 -16.81
CA PRO A 692 -9.73 -12.49 -17.20
C PRO A 692 -8.68 -12.60 -16.08
N ILE A 693 -8.36 -13.84 -15.73
CA ILE A 693 -7.34 -14.19 -14.73
C ILE A 693 -6.49 -15.29 -15.35
N MET A 694 -5.19 -15.06 -15.42
CA MET A 694 -4.24 -16.01 -15.97
C MET A 694 -3.30 -16.50 -14.86
N VAL A 695 -3.06 -17.80 -14.83
CA VAL A 695 -2.22 -18.44 -13.81
C VAL A 695 -0.99 -19.03 -14.49
N PRO A 696 0.23 -18.68 -14.08
CA PRO A 696 1.44 -19.24 -14.68
C PRO A 696 1.58 -20.74 -14.37
N ALA A 697 2.10 -21.51 -15.32
CA ALA A 697 2.46 -22.90 -15.09
C ALA A 697 3.51 -22.98 -13.96
N GLY A 698 3.42 -24.00 -13.10
CA GLY A 698 4.21 -24.07 -11.89
C GLY A 698 3.59 -23.25 -10.74
N SER A 699 2.27 -23.18 -10.64
CA SER A 699 1.57 -22.51 -9.54
C SER A 699 0.80 -23.49 -8.66
N ILE A 700 0.71 -23.16 -7.38
CA ILE A 700 -0.18 -23.80 -6.40
C ILE A 700 -1.08 -22.72 -5.79
N ILE A 701 -2.40 -22.88 -5.95
CA ILE A 701 -3.38 -21.95 -5.36
C ILE A 701 -4.23 -22.69 -4.33
N PRO A 702 -4.07 -22.39 -3.03
CA PRO A 702 -4.95 -22.92 -1.99
C PRO A 702 -6.27 -22.14 -1.95
N LEU A 703 -7.38 -22.85 -2.01
CA LEU A 703 -8.73 -22.33 -1.89
C LEU A 703 -9.42 -22.93 -0.66
N GLY A 704 -9.92 -22.06 0.21
CA GLY A 704 -10.69 -22.45 1.39
C GLY A 704 -12.15 -22.82 1.04
N PRO A 705 -12.89 -23.30 2.03
CA PRO A 705 -14.33 -23.52 1.90
C PRO A 705 -15.08 -22.18 1.83
N ARG A 706 -16.32 -22.18 1.30
CA ARG A 706 -17.20 -21.02 1.33
C ARG A 706 -17.49 -20.58 2.77
N LYS A 707 -17.43 -19.28 3.03
CA LYS A 707 -17.59 -18.65 4.34
C LYS A 707 -18.43 -17.38 4.25
N GLN A 708 -19.01 -16.97 5.37
CA GLN A 708 -19.71 -15.71 5.53
C GLN A 708 -18.85 -14.60 6.14
N TRP A 709 -17.75 -14.97 6.83
CA TRP A 709 -16.70 -14.08 7.35
C TRP A 709 -15.39 -14.85 7.48
N ALA A 710 -14.28 -14.17 7.54
CA ALA A 710 -12.94 -14.76 7.44
C ALA A 710 -12.66 -15.87 8.47
N THR A 711 -13.22 -15.75 9.67
CA THR A 711 -13.00 -16.67 10.80
C THR A 711 -14.22 -17.55 11.13
N GLU A 712 -15.23 -17.61 10.26
CA GLU A 712 -16.47 -18.39 10.49
C GLU A 712 -16.19 -19.85 10.82
N LYS A 713 -15.29 -20.45 10.09
CA LYS A 713 -14.87 -21.83 10.25
C LYS A 713 -13.42 -22.00 9.86
N GLN A 714 -12.84 -23.06 10.34
CA GLN A 714 -11.46 -23.40 10.02
C GLN A 714 -11.32 -23.76 8.53
N GLU A 715 -10.10 -23.60 8.00
CA GLU A 715 -9.75 -23.92 6.61
C GLU A 715 -9.65 -25.43 6.41
N ASP A 716 -10.81 -26.11 6.33
CA ASP A 716 -10.92 -27.57 6.13
C ASP A 716 -12.21 -27.94 5.37
N PRO A 717 -12.10 -28.60 4.21
CA PRO A 717 -10.87 -28.88 3.47
C PRO A 717 -10.28 -27.64 2.80
N ILE A 718 -8.96 -27.68 2.54
CA ILE A 718 -8.32 -26.76 1.59
C ILE A 718 -8.19 -27.47 0.24
N GLU A 719 -8.73 -26.86 -0.82
CA GLU A 719 -8.51 -27.30 -2.20
C GLU A 719 -7.19 -26.74 -2.71
N LEU A 720 -6.23 -27.60 -3.04
CA LEU A 720 -4.96 -27.23 -3.64
C LEU A 720 -5.04 -27.42 -5.16
N ARG A 721 -5.13 -26.32 -5.89
CA ARG A 721 -5.07 -26.32 -7.35
C ARG A 721 -3.63 -26.22 -7.82
N ILE A 722 -3.18 -27.23 -8.54
CA ILE A 722 -1.84 -27.32 -9.13
C ILE A 722 -1.95 -27.04 -10.62
N TYR A 723 -1.23 -26.06 -11.10
CA TYR A 723 -1.14 -25.69 -12.51
C TYR A 723 0.18 -26.27 -13.07
N PRO A 724 0.12 -27.44 -13.73
CA PRO A 724 1.33 -28.17 -14.11
C PRO A 724 2.10 -27.47 -15.24
N GLY A 725 3.34 -27.92 -15.48
CA GLY A 725 4.21 -27.47 -16.57
C GLY A 725 5.54 -26.88 -16.08
N ALA A 726 5.66 -26.61 -14.80
CA ALA A 726 6.91 -26.33 -14.09
C ALA A 726 6.77 -26.76 -12.62
N ASP A 727 7.89 -26.85 -11.91
CA ASP A 727 7.91 -27.06 -10.47
C ASP A 727 7.27 -25.87 -9.76
N ALA A 728 6.63 -26.12 -8.61
CA ALA A 728 5.94 -25.09 -7.83
C ALA A 728 6.17 -25.24 -6.33
N GLU A 729 6.14 -24.10 -5.66
CA GLU A 729 6.17 -24.05 -4.20
C GLU A 729 5.14 -23.04 -3.68
N PHE A 730 4.53 -23.36 -2.55
CA PHE A 730 3.68 -22.47 -1.78
C PHE A 730 3.85 -22.74 -0.29
N VAL A 731 3.92 -21.70 0.52
CA VAL A 731 3.95 -21.82 1.98
C VAL A 731 2.60 -21.38 2.55
N LEU A 732 1.84 -22.32 3.07
CA LEU A 732 0.59 -22.04 3.77
C LEU A 732 0.93 -21.55 5.17
N TYR A 733 0.47 -20.34 5.51
CA TYR A 733 0.63 -19.71 6.81
C TYR A 733 -0.69 -19.66 7.58
N GLU A 734 -0.64 -19.92 8.88
CA GLU A 734 -1.77 -19.81 9.79
C GLU A 734 -1.30 -19.33 11.18
N ASP A 735 -2.13 -18.50 11.81
CA ASP A 735 -1.96 -18.01 13.18
C ASP A 735 -3.34 -17.90 13.88
N GLU A 736 -3.38 -17.23 15.01
CA GLU A 736 -4.62 -16.97 15.77
C GLU A 736 -5.59 -15.95 15.11
N ASN A 737 -5.26 -15.42 13.93
CA ASN A 737 -6.00 -14.47 13.08
C ASN A 737 -6.03 -13.02 13.58
N ASP A 738 -5.76 -12.76 14.84
CA ASP A 738 -5.63 -11.45 15.47
C ASP A 738 -4.62 -11.54 16.63
N GLY A 739 -4.21 -10.42 17.24
CA GLY A 739 -3.13 -10.40 18.22
C GLY A 739 -1.73 -10.40 17.62
N TYR A 740 -0.70 -10.24 18.47
CA TYR A 740 0.69 -10.06 18.02
C TYR A 740 1.62 -11.22 18.41
N ASP A 741 1.08 -12.34 18.81
CA ASP A 741 1.87 -13.51 19.21
C ASP A 741 2.69 -14.09 18.04
N TYR A 742 2.29 -13.80 16.79
CA TYR A 742 3.05 -14.15 15.59
C TYR A 742 4.46 -13.52 15.58
N GLU A 743 4.64 -12.33 16.14
CA GLU A 743 5.96 -11.66 16.29
C GLU A 743 6.93 -12.45 17.18
N GLN A 744 6.39 -13.36 18.00
CA GLN A 744 7.14 -14.25 18.90
C GLN A 744 7.25 -15.68 18.35
N GLY A 745 6.86 -15.89 17.08
CA GLY A 745 6.91 -17.19 16.43
C GLY A 745 5.72 -18.09 16.74
N VAL A 746 4.62 -17.57 17.30
CA VAL A 746 3.39 -18.32 17.59
C VAL A 746 2.50 -18.35 16.34
N TYR A 747 2.91 -19.11 15.37
CA TYR A 747 2.19 -19.39 14.13
C TYR A 747 2.59 -20.77 13.59
N ALA A 748 1.96 -21.22 12.52
CA ALA A 748 2.33 -22.45 11.84
C ALA A 748 2.48 -22.25 10.33
N THR A 749 3.45 -22.95 9.73
CA THR A 749 3.63 -22.98 8.29
C THR A 749 3.68 -24.42 7.78
N ILE A 750 3.19 -24.61 6.53
CA ILE A 750 3.27 -25.87 5.80
C ILE A 750 3.80 -25.57 4.42
N SER A 751 5.01 -26.09 4.10
CA SER A 751 5.54 -26.03 2.73
C SER A 751 4.78 -27.02 1.85
N ILE A 752 4.39 -26.57 0.66
CA ILE A 752 3.66 -27.35 -0.35
C ILE A 752 4.48 -27.26 -1.62
N GLN A 753 4.99 -28.40 -2.11
CA GLN A 753 5.88 -28.47 -3.26
C GLN A 753 5.35 -29.42 -4.32
N TRP A 754 5.46 -29.01 -5.58
CA TRP A 754 5.13 -29.81 -6.76
C TRP A 754 6.38 -30.04 -7.63
N ASP A 755 6.71 -31.33 -7.84
CA ASP A 755 7.71 -31.76 -8.84
C ASP A 755 6.98 -32.12 -10.13
N ASP A 756 7.07 -31.27 -11.13
CA ASP A 756 6.32 -31.45 -12.38
C ASP A 756 6.82 -32.64 -13.19
N ALA A 757 8.09 -32.96 -13.12
CA ALA A 757 8.68 -34.10 -13.85
C ALA A 757 8.20 -35.45 -13.29
N ARG A 758 8.02 -35.53 -11.97
CA ARG A 758 7.54 -36.72 -11.27
C ARG A 758 6.03 -36.75 -11.07
N LYS A 759 5.37 -35.60 -11.30
CA LYS A 759 3.97 -35.39 -10.95
C LYS A 759 3.70 -35.70 -9.48
N GLU A 760 4.61 -35.30 -8.62
CA GLU A 760 4.58 -35.57 -7.19
C GLU A 760 4.33 -34.29 -6.40
N LEU A 761 3.30 -34.32 -5.55
CA LEU A 761 3.02 -33.29 -4.57
C LEU A 761 3.60 -33.70 -3.23
N THR A 762 4.35 -32.83 -2.59
CA THR A 762 4.85 -33.00 -1.23
C THR A 762 4.26 -31.94 -0.31
N LEU A 763 3.54 -32.34 0.72
CA LEU A 763 3.22 -31.54 1.88
C LEU A 763 4.33 -31.75 2.90
N GLY A 764 5.08 -30.70 3.22
CA GLY A 764 6.19 -30.75 4.17
C GLY A 764 5.73 -30.97 5.61
N GLU A 765 6.66 -31.15 6.53
CA GLU A 765 6.37 -31.18 7.95
C GLU A 765 5.89 -29.79 8.40
N ARG A 766 4.85 -29.77 9.24
CA ARG A 766 4.34 -28.51 9.83
C ARG A 766 5.40 -27.92 10.75
N SER A 767 5.78 -26.67 10.51
CA SER A 767 6.64 -25.88 11.38
C SER A 767 5.80 -24.97 12.26
N GLY A 768 6.09 -24.95 13.57
CA GLY A 768 5.43 -24.10 14.55
C GLY A 768 4.04 -24.58 14.99
N SER A 769 3.40 -23.76 15.83
CA SER A 769 2.07 -24.02 16.38
C SER A 769 1.49 -22.76 17.02
N PHE A 770 0.16 -22.69 17.11
CA PHE A 770 -0.56 -21.61 17.78
C PHE A 770 -1.83 -22.13 18.49
N PRO A 771 -2.41 -21.38 19.45
CA PRO A 771 -3.67 -21.72 20.08
C PRO A 771 -4.81 -21.90 19.09
N GLY A 772 -5.59 -22.97 19.17
CA GLY A 772 -6.71 -23.23 18.27
C GLY A 772 -6.35 -23.82 16.90
N MET A 773 -5.06 -24.08 16.62
CA MET A 773 -4.60 -24.67 15.37
C MET A 773 -5.26 -26.03 15.07
N LEU A 774 -5.66 -26.26 13.81
CA LEU A 774 -6.08 -27.57 13.32
C LEU A 774 -4.91 -28.56 13.40
N ARG A 775 -5.09 -29.61 14.20
CA ARG A 775 -4.09 -30.69 14.30
C ARG A 775 -4.12 -31.63 13.11
N GLU A 776 -5.32 -31.88 12.60
CA GLU A 776 -5.58 -32.69 11.41
C GLU A 776 -6.45 -31.92 10.45
N ARG A 777 -6.20 -32.05 9.14
CA ARG A 777 -7.03 -31.47 8.06
C ARG A 777 -7.00 -32.32 6.81
N THR A 778 -7.88 -32.02 5.90
CA THR A 778 -7.92 -32.60 4.57
C THR A 778 -7.45 -31.58 3.55
N PHE A 779 -6.45 -31.93 2.76
CA PHE A 779 -6.16 -31.23 1.52
C PHE A 779 -6.82 -31.98 0.38
N ARG A 780 -7.59 -31.30 -0.46
CA ARG A 780 -8.13 -31.83 -1.70
C ARG A 780 -7.26 -31.38 -2.85
N VAL A 781 -6.47 -32.25 -3.42
CA VAL A 781 -5.52 -31.93 -4.47
C VAL A 781 -6.14 -32.10 -5.84
N VAL A 782 -6.07 -31.04 -6.66
CA VAL A 782 -6.63 -30.97 -8.01
C VAL A 782 -5.54 -30.54 -8.97
N VAL A 783 -5.21 -31.37 -9.94
CA VAL A 783 -4.35 -30.96 -11.06
C VAL A 783 -5.24 -30.31 -12.11
N VAL A 784 -5.00 -29.04 -12.39
CA VAL A 784 -5.84 -28.23 -13.28
C VAL A 784 -5.72 -28.67 -14.73
N SER A 785 -6.85 -28.71 -15.42
CA SER A 785 -6.99 -28.96 -16.85
C SER A 785 -8.28 -28.33 -17.37
N GLU A 786 -8.54 -28.37 -18.67
CA GLU A 786 -9.80 -27.86 -19.26
C GLU A 786 -11.08 -28.51 -18.70
N HIS A 787 -10.95 -29.62 -17.97
CA HIS A 787 -12.08 -30.39 -17.44
C HIS A 787 -12.15 -30.41 -15.92
N GLN A 788 -11.19 -29.83 -15.22
CA GLN A 788 -11.11 -29.94 -13.77
C GLN A 788 -10.38 -28.77 -13.12
N GLY A 789 -10.90 -28.31 -11.99
CA GLY A 789 -10.22 -27.31 -11.16
C GLY A 789 -10.33 -25.88 -11.70
N ASN A 790 -11.44 -25.56 -12.40
CA ASN A 790 -11.62 -24.27 -13.07
C ASN A 790 -12.60 -23.38 -12.32
N GLY A 791 -12.41 -22.06 -12.45
CA GLY A 791 -13.30 -21.03 -11.94
C GLY A 791 -13.41 -20.99 -10.41
N ASP A 792 -14.49 -20.44 -9.93
CA ASP A 792 -14.76 -20.17 -8.51
C ASP A 792 -15.42 -21.30 -7.73
N SER A 793 -15.94 -22.34 -8.44
CA SER A 793 -16.65 -23.43 -7.82
C SER A 793 -15.72 -24.40 -7.06
N GLU A 794 -16.24 -25.01 -6.00
CA GLU A 794 -15.58 -26.16 -5.39
C GLU A 794 -15.53 -27.31 -6.39
N THR A 795 -14.36 -27.95 -6.52
CA THR A 795 -14.19 -29.05 -7.47
C THR A 795 -14.83 -30.32 -6.95
N ASP A 796 -15.80 -30.87 -7.69
CA ASP A 796 -16.33 -32.22 -7.45
C ASP A 796 -15.27 -33.24 -7.88
N GLY A 797 -14.43 -33.67 -6.96
CA GLY A 797 -13.32 -34.58 -7.24
C GLY A 797 -12.01 -34.11 -6.61
N GLY A 798 -10.88 -34.58 -7.16
CA GLY A 798 -9.57 -34.35 -6.57
C GLY A 798 -9.21 -35.44 -5.58
N VAL A 799 -7.93 -35.53 -5.25
CA VAL A 799 -7.36 -36.54 -4.38
C VAL A 799 -7.32 -36.01 -2.94
N PRO A 800 -8.11 -36.59 -2.01
CA PRO A 800 -8.09 -36.17 -0.62
C PRO A 800 -6.82 -36.70 0.08
N ILE A 801 -6.09 -35.81 0.74
CA ILE A 801 -4.93 -36.12 1.57
C ILE A 801 -5.26 -35.74 3.01
N ARG A 802 -5.28 -36.73 3.92
CA ARG A 802 -5.29 -36.44 5.37
C ARG A 802 -3.89 -36.01 5.82
N TYR A 803 -3.83 -34.88 6.44
CA TYR A 803 -2.58 -34.30 6.93
C TYR A 803 -2.66 -34.04 8.45
N SER A 804 -1.70 -34.59 9.18
CA SER A 804 -1.62 -34.49 10.65
C SER A 804 -0.35 -33.80 11.16
N GLY A 805 0.35 -33.08 10.28
CA GLY A 805 1.57 -32.35 10.60
C GLY A 805 2.85 -33.04 10.17
N SER A 806 2.85 -34.32 9.81
CA SER A 806 4.01 -35.03 9.25
C SER A 806 4.05 -34.89 7.72
N ALA A 807 5.25 -34.90 7.15
CA ALA A 807 5.41 -34.83 5.69
C ALA A 807 4.70 -35.98 4.97
N VAL A 808 4.04 -35.65 3.84
CA VAL A 808 3.34 -36.61 2.98
C VAL A 808 3.64 -36.29 1.53
N SER A 809 4.04 -37.32 0.74
CA SER A 809 4.20 -37.18 -0.71
C SER A 809 3.24 -38.10 -1.43
N ILE A 810 2.71 -37.62 -2.55
CA ILE A 810 1.80 -38.38 -3.41
C ILE A 810 2.10 -38.12 -4.88
N VAL A 811 2.18 -39.19 -5.67
CA VAL A 811 2.25 -39.09 -7.13
C VAL A 811 0.83 -39.03 -7.71
N LEU A 812 0.56 -37.98 -8.46
CA LEU A 812 -0.71 -37.72 -9.08
C LEU A 812 -0.65 -38.13 -10.56
N HIS A 813 -1.20 -39.27 -10.90
CA HIS A 813 -1.31 -39.67 -12.30
C HIS A 813 -2.42 -38.87 -12.97
N SER A 814 -2.12 -38.22 -14.09
CA SER A 814 -3.17 -37.69 -14.97
C SER A 814 -4.10 -38.86 -15.34
N HIS A 815 -5.34 -38.76 -14.94
CA HIS A 815 -6.36 -39.67 -15.55
C HIS A 815 -6.48 -39.29 -17.03
N ALA A 816 -5.65 -39.88 -17.88
CA ALA A 816 -5.93 -39.93 -19.30
C ALA A 816 -7.26 -40.69 -19.41
N ASN A 817 -8.33 -40.02 -19.75
CA ASN A 817 -9.56 -40.66 -20.18
C ASN A 817 -9.20 -41.52 -21.40
N GLU A 818 -9.01 -42.84 -21.17
CA GLU A 818 -9.24 -43.83 -22.20
C GLU A 818 -10.73 -43.90 -22.45
N GLY A 819 -11.20 -43.22 -23.46
CA GLY A 819 -12.60 -43.29 -23.88
C GLY A 819 -12.82 -42.61 -25.19
#